data_59b1c1022a7607b530811a3565081771
#
_entry.id   59b1c1022a7607b530811a3565081771
#
_cell.length_a   1.000
_cell.length_b   1.000
_cell.length_c   1.000
_cell.angle_alpha   90.00
_cell.angle_beta   90.00
_cell.angle_gamma   90.00
#
_symmetry.space_group_name_H-M   'P 1'
#
loop_
_entity.id
_entity.type
_entity.pdbx_description
1 polymer ?
#
loop_
_entity_poly.entity_id
_entity_poly.type
_entity_poly.pdbx_seq_one_letter_code
_entity_poly.pdbx_strand_id
1 'polypeptide(L)'
;MIFFTWMALFFIRINPLLAQPNFPDDGEVFRDDVVPKIDIYIHPDTLQWIYNNPHSNIEWRASFVFDNGNIHDSIVEVGFRLRGNTSRQSAKKSFKVSFNTYQKGRKYYGLEKMNLNGEHNDPSVTRAKLCWDLARSLEIPAPRSNHVRVFINGNYFGLYLNVEHIDDEFVQSRYGTQYGNLYKCLYPADLKYLGTNPNLYKYESGGRRAYDLKTNRAYDDYTDLSEFIQILNNTPIGLLPCELERVFNVQDYIKVLAFDVFIANWDGYIYNKNNFYLYKNPESGRFEYIPYDLDNTFGVDWANIDWANRNIYYWAPSNQQSEPRPLYTRLMSVQRYKDLFSFYLNKIAQEILIQPDYYTYMDDIRDRIYPYIIDDPYYPLDYGFNTDTFLEAYDNAWGNHVKYGIKPYFTTRLNSLQQQLQLNPIYPVINYIQVEHGGVGSPVNFSLTVWDDQPEVQVWLRYRFNQSEFVTMPMTPLQNDKFEATLDGVLGQVTLRYHFQVKDASGNFIFYPCETEELYFAPLYTSGLYINEFMASNASTIFDENGEFDDWIELYNAGPEAIWLGDKYLSDKLNNPTKWQMPDHAIFPGDYLIIWADDDMEQGPFHAGFKLSADGESIGIFNNEQNNYSAIDTYTFSSQQTDVSFGRSPDGNSMWVFFDEPTPGSSNTVYTINDNMNSASGFFVYPNPAKSNIIHLPNKKSFYIYDTSGRLLIEGKGKDFIDVSTLDRGVYLLKTFENDIVKIIIQ
;
A
#
# COMPACT_ATOMS: atom_id res chain seq x y z
N MET A 1 37.93 2.49 36.21
CA MET A 1 37.67 1.92 34.90
C MET A 1 36.32 1.24 35.03
N ILE A 2 35.23 1.98 34.76
CA ILE A 2 33.85 1.56 34.93
C ILE A 2 33.36 1.16 33.53
N PHE A 3 33.11 -0.12 33.35
CA PHE A 3 32.47 -0.64 32.14
C PHE A 3 30.98 -0.31 32.18
N PHE A 4 30.53 0.60 31.33
CA PHE A 4 29.11 0.74 30.99
C PHE A 4 28.79 -0.32 29.93
N THR A 5 28.12 -1.36 30.34
CA THR A 5 27.44 -2.28 29.44
C THR A 5 26.19 -1.57 28.90
N TRP A 6 26.21 -1.24 27.61
CA TRP A 6 25.02 -0.84 26.87
C TRP A 6 24.13 -2.07 26.68
N MET A 7 23.07 -2.14 27.44
CA MET A 7 21.99 -3.10 27.21
C MET A 7 21.12 -2.47 26.11
N ALA A 8 21.26 -2.98 24.88
CA ALA A 8 20.36 -2.63 23.79
C ALA A 8 18.99 -3.24 24.11
N LEU A 9 18.05 -2.40 24.53
CA LEU A 9 16.64 -2.76 24.63
C LEU A 9 16.10 -2.91 23.22
N PHE A 10 15.91 -4.13 22.76
CA PHE A 10 15.12 -4.42 21.57
C PHE A 10 13.64 -4.26 21.92
N PHE A 11 13.05 -3.15 21.48
CA PHE A 11 11.60 -2.97 21.52
C PHE A 11 11.00 -3.71 20.33
N ILE A 12 10.06 -4.61 20.59
CA ILE A 12 9.19 -5.15 19.55
C ILE A 12 8.29 -4.00 19.11
N ARG A 13 8.50 -3.46 17.91
CA ARG A 13 7.56 -2.53 17.29
C ARG A 13 6.34 -3.33 16.86
N ILE A 14 5.21 -3.14 17.54
CA ILE A 14 3.92 -3.46 16.93
C ILE A 14 3.69 -2.38 15.88
N ASN A 15 3.40 -2.78 14.64
CA ASN A 15 3.08 -1.83 13.57
C ASN A 15 2.04 -0.82 14.05
N PRO A 16 2.14 0.46 13.66
CA PRO A 16 1.19 1.46 14.10
C PRO A 16 -0.22 1.05 13.69
N LEU A 17 -1.13 0.98 14.65
CA LEU A 17 -2.55 0.69 14.43
C LEU A 17 -3.22 1.70 13.48
N LEU A 18 -2.66 2.89 13.41
CA LEU A 18 -2.93 3.94 12.44
C LEU A 18 -1.59 4.51 12.00
N ALA A 19 -1.22 4.33 10.75
CA ALA A 19 -0.04 4.95 10.15
C ALA A 19 -0.48 6.01 9.14
N GLN A 20 0.20 7.14 9.14
CA GLN A 20 0.00 8.13 8.08
C GLN A 20 0.70 7.67 6.80
N PRO A 21 0.13 7.98 5.62
CA PRO A 21 0.81 7.74 4.35
C PRO A 21 2.16 8.48 4.29
N ASN A 22 3.15 7.85 3.69
CA ASN A 22 4.42 8.50 3.40
C ASN A 22 4.32 9.28 2.09
N PHE A 23 4.99 10.43 2.02
CA PHE A 23 5.03 11.27 0.83
C PHE A 23 6.47 11.35 0.32
N PRO A 24 6.88 10.47 -0.62
CA PRO A 24 8.22 10.49 -1.16
C PRO A 24 8.49 11.81 -1.90
N ASP A 25 9.74 12.25 -1.86
CA ASP A 25 10.22 13.39 -2.64
C ASP A 25 10.04 13.13 -4.15
N ASP A 26 10.01 14.20 -4.93
CA ASP A 26 9.86 14.11 -6.39
C ASP A 26 11.04 13.41 -7.06
N GLY A 27 12.22 13.47 -6.47
CA GLY A 27 13.45 12.89 -7.01
C GLY A 27 13.77 13.44 -8.40
N GLU A 28 14.68 12.81 -9.13
CA GLU A 28 15.12 13.30 -10.44
C GLU A 28 14.05 13.15 -11.55
N VAL A 29 13.15 12.18 -11.43
CA VAL A 29 12.17 11.87 -12.49
C VAL A 29 10.98 12.83 -12.50
N PHE A 30 10.57 13.31 -11.32
CA PHE A 30 9.43 14.22 -11.17
C PHE A 30 9.83 15.65 -10.79
N ARG A 31 11.10 16.00 -10.96
CA ARG A 31 11.53 17.40 -10.77
C ARG A 31 10.67 18.36 -11.54
N ASP A 32 10.20 19.39 -10.88
CA ASP A 32 9.22 20.34 -11.41
C ASP A 32 9.80 21.76 -11.69
N ASP A 33 11.07 21.95 -11.39
CA ASP A 33 11.82 23.20 -11.72
C ASP A 33 12.30 23.23 -13.18
N VAL A 34 12.24 22.10 -13.86
CA VAL A 34 12.63 21.94 -15.28
C VAL A 34 11.53 21.18 -16.05
N VAL A 35 11.58 21.22 -17.38
CA VAL A 35 10.75 20.39 -18.26
C VAL A 35 11.63 19.34 -18.93
N PRO A 36 11.74 18.12 -18.35
CA PRO A 36 12.60 17.06 -18.87
C PRO A 36 12.26 16.66 -20.29
N LYS A 37 13.24 16.09 -20.96
CA LYS A 37 13.08 15.48 -22.29
C LYS A 37 12.98 13.97 -22.16
N ILE A 38 12.02 13.37 -22.86
CA ILE A 38 11.86 11.93 -23.02
C ILE A 38 11.93 11.60 -24.51
N ASP A 39 12.90 10.77 -24.91
CA ASP A 39 12.97 10.24 -26.26
C ASP A 39 12.58 8.76 -26.27
N ILE A 40 11.67 8.38 -27.15
CA ILE A 40 11.26 7.01 -27.42
C ILE A 40 11.73 6.61 -28.80
N TYR A 41 12.53 5.56 -28.90
CA TYR A 41 12.95 4.98 -30.17
C TYR A 41 12.23 3.65 -30.41
N ILE A 42 11.41 3.61 -31.45
CA ILE A 42 10.58 2.46 -31.82
C ILE A 42 10.57 2.30 -33.35
N HIS A 43 10.44 1.06 -33.83
CA HIS A 43 10.35 0.85 -35.27
C HIS A 43 9.16 1.59 -35.89
N PRO A 44 9.30 2.34 -36.98
CA PRO A 44 8.23 3.15 -37.56
C PRO A 44 6.95 2.35 -37.87
N ASP A 45 7.07 1.13 -38.40
CA ASP A 45 5.91 0.27 -38.70
C ASP A 45 5.18 -0.14 -37.40
N THR A 46 5.91 -0.33 -36.31
CA THR A 46 5.34 -0.65 -35.00
C THR A 46 4.56 0.56 -34.45
N LEU A 47 5.12 1.75 -34.57
CA LEU A 47 4.42 2.98 -34.17
C LEU A 47 3.13 3.15 -34.99
N GLN A 48 3.19 2.93 -36.31
CA GLN A 48 2.01 2.99 -37.18
C GLN A 48 0.97 1.93 -36.79
N TRP A 49 1.42 0.74 -36.43
CA TRP A 49 0.53 -0.33 -35.95
C TRP A 49 -0.18 0.09 -34.64
N ILE A 50 0.55 0.67 -33.68
CA ILE A 50 0.00 1.17 -32.41
C ILE A 50 -1.13 2.20 -32.68
N TYR A 51 -0.91 3.12 -33.62
CA TYR A 51 -1.90 4.14 -33.99
C TYR A 51 -3.12 3.56 -34.69
N ASN A 52 -2.92 2.53 -35.55
CA ASN A 52 -4.02 1.86 -36.25
C ASN A 52 -4.81 0.90 -35.34
N ASN A 53 -4.27 0.55 -34.14
CA ASN A 53 -4.91 -0.35 -33.19
C ASN A 53 -5.04 0.31 -31.80
N PRO A 54 -5.77 1.43 -31.66
CA PRO A 54 -5.75 2.26 -30.46
C PRO A 54 -6.28 1.55 -29.20
N HIS A 55 -7.11 0.51 -29.37
CA HIS A 55 -7.65 -0.27 -28.24
C HIS A 55 -6.74 -1.42 -27.79
N SER A 56 -5.64 -1.68 -28.50
CA SER A 56 -4.67 -2.71 -28.12
C SER A 56 -3.93 -2.36 -26.83
N ASN A 57 -3.72 -3.36 -25.97
CA ASN A 57 -2.90 -3.25 -24.78
C ASN A 57 -1.52 -3.92 -24.94
N ILE A 58 -1.18 -4.36 -26.15
CA ILE A 58 0.13 -4.96 -26.45
C ILE A 58 1.21 -3.90 -26.20
N GLU A 59 2.19 -4.25 -25.38
CA GLU A 59 3.39 -3.44 -25.14
C GLU A 59 4.47 -3.84 -26.14
N TRP A 60 4.87 -2.90 -26.97
CA TRP A 60 5.87 -3.10 -28.01
C TRP A 60 7.25 -2.67 -27.52
N ARG A 61 8.28 -3.37 -27.97
CA ARG A 61 9.67 -3.09 -27.62
C ARG A 61 10.11 -1.73 -28.15
N ALA A 62 10.65 -0.91 -27.27
CA ALA A 62 11.22 0.41 -27.58
C ALA A 62 12.48 0.65 -26.75
N SER A 63 13.20 1.73 -27.06
CA SER A 63 14.24 2.29 -26.19
C SER A 63 13.73 3.63 -25.64
N PHE A 64 14.12 3.92 -24.42
CA PHE A 64 13.73 5.10 -23.64
C PHE A 64 14.97 5.87 -23.28
N VAL A 65 14.96 7.20 -23.46
CA VAL A 65 15.99 8.11 -22.99
C VAL A 65 15.32 9.21 -22.19
N PHE A 66 15.90 9.53 -21.05
CA PHE A 66 15.43 10.60 -20.16
C PHE A 66 16.56 11.59 -19.90
N ASP A 67 16.26 12.89 -20.02
CA ASP A 67 17.21 13.98 -19.82
C ASP A 67 16.50 15.15 -19.13
N ASN A 68 16.91 15.46 -17.89
CA ASN A 68 16.43 16.63 -17.15
C ASN A 68 17.53 17.70 -16.92
N GLY A 69 18.66 17.55 -17.61
CA GLY A 69 19.84 18.41 -17.45
C GLY A 69 20.80 17.99 -16.33
N ASN A 70 20.33 17.23 -15.32
CA ASN A 70 21.18 16.65 -14.27
C ASN A 70 21.54 15.19 -14.59
N ILE A 71 20.59 14.44 -15.07
CA ILE A 71 20.76 13.04 -15.46
C ILE A 71 20.45 12.88 -16.95
N HIS A 72 21.17 11.97 -17.59
CA HIS A 72 20.93 11.55 -18.97
C HIS A 72 21.04 10.04 -19.03
N ASP A 73 19.88 9.37 -18.99
CA ASP A 73 19.78 7.92 -18.90
C ASP A 73 19.21 7.33 -20.19
N SER A 74 19.72 6.17 -20.56
CA SER A 74 19.22 5.41 -21.71
C SER A 74 18.91 3.97 -21.30
N ILE A 75 17.67 3.53 -21.57
CA ILE A 75 17.18 2.19 -21.23
C ILE A 75 16.64 1.51 -22.49
N VAL A 76 17.25 0.40 -22.87
CA VAL A 76 16.77 -0.41 -23.98
C VAL A 76 15.69 -1.39 -23.52
N GLU A 77 14.90 -1.89 -24.47
CA GLU A 77 13.89 -2.93 -24.23
C GLU A 77 12.83 -2.56 -23.17
N VAL A 78 12.29 -1.36 -23.28
CA VAL A 78 11.09 -0.97 -22.53
C VAL A 78 9.83 -1.37 -23.30
N GLY A 79 8.74 -1.61 -22.59
CA GLY A 79 7.41 -1.76 -23.18
C GLY A 79 6.81 -0.40 -23.49
N PHE A 80 6.28 -0.20 -24.69
CA PHE A 80 5.64 1.05 -25.12
C PHE A 80 4.28 0.79 -25.75
N ARG A 81 3.24 1.54 -25.33
CA ARG A 81 1.88 1.46 -25.88
C ARG A 81 1.05 2.70 -25.61
N LEU A 82 -0.11 2.79 -26.25
CA LEU A 82 -1.12 3.77 -25.85
C LEU A 82 -1.73 3.44 -24.48
N ARG A 83 -2.15 4.49 -23.78
CA ARG A 83 -2.92 4.39 -22.52
C ARG A 83 -4.19 5.26 -22.58
N GLY A 84 -5.01 5.14 -21.56
CA GLY A 84 -6.29 5.85 -21.44
C GLY A 84 -7.47 5.05 -21.99
N ASN A 85 -8.61 5.70 -22.03
CA ASN A 85 -9.85 5.18 -22.61
C ASN A 85 -10.29 6.05 -23.80
N THR A 86 -10.94 7.18 -23.53
CA THR A 86 -11.37 8.16 -24.53
C THR A 86 -10.16 8.83 -25.20
N SER A 87 -9.12 9.15 -24.47
CA SER A 87 -7.87 9.75 -24.95
C SER A 87 -7.13 8.92 -26.03
N ARG A 88 -7.44 7.62 -26.15
CA ARG A 88 -6.89 6.79 -27.25
C ARG A 88 -7.43 7.18 -28.62
N GLN A 89 -8.58 7.87 -28.66
CA GLN A 89 -9.19 8.36 -29.90
C GLN A 89 -8.77 9.79 -30.23
N SER A 90 -8.26 10.54 -29.26
CA SER A 90 -7.81 11.93 -29.46
C SER A 90 -6.65 12.01 -30.44
N ALA A 91 -6.43 13.17 -31.04
CA ALA A 91 -5.28 13.41 -31.92
C ALA A 91 -3.97 13.28 -31.14
N LYS A 92 -3.87 13.92 -29.99
CA LYS A 92 -2.75 13.80 -29.04
C LYS A 92 -2.96 12.61 -28.11
N LYS A 93 -2.30 11.52 -28.42
CA LYS A 93 -2.45 10.27 -27.69
C LYS A 93 -1.63 10.25 -26.41
N SER A 94 -2.16 9.63 -25.38
CA SER A 94 -1.40 9.34 -24.15
C SER A 94 -0.65 8.03 -24.25
N PHE A 95 0.54 7.94 -23.64
CA PHE A 95 1.41 6.78 -23.71
C PHE A 95 1.71 6.20 -22.34
N LYS A 96 2.09 4.91 -22.34
CA LYS A 96 2.67 4.23 -21.18
C LYS A 96 4.03 3.65 -21.58
N VAL A 97 5.02 3.89 -20.73
CA VAL A 97 6.32 3.21 -20.77
C VAL A 97 6.35 2.21 -19.61
N SER A 98 6.75 0.96 -19.88
CA SER A 98 6.91 -0.09 -18.86
C SER A 98 8.36 -0.56 -18.86
N PHE A 99 9.03 -0.42 -17.75
CA PHE A 99 10.46 -0.76 -17.62
C PHE A 99 10.68 -2.27 -17.42
N ASN A 100 9.69 -2.97 -16.88
CA ASN A 100 9.77 -4.39 -16.50
C ASN A 100 9.19 -5.37 -17.55
N THR A 101 8.61 -4.92 -18.66
CA THR A 101 7.93 -5.78 -19.64
C THR A 101 8.86 -6.83 -20.25
N TYR A 102 10.07 -6.44 -20.65
CA TYR A 102 11.05 -7.33 -21.28
C TYR A 102 12.19 -7.74 -20.34
N GLN A 103 12.28 -7.13 -19.19
CA GLN A 103 13.22 -7.46 -18.13
C GLN A 103 12.49 -7.43 -16.79
N LYS A 104 12.05 -8.61 -16.33
CA LYS A 104 11.29 -8.75 -15.08
C LYS A 104 12.03 -8.11 -13.90
N GLY A 105 11.30 -7.34 -13.07
CA GLY A 105 11.84 -6.68 -11.88
C GLY A 105 12.66 -5.39 -12.15
N ARG A 106 12.86 -5.00 -13.42
CA ARG A 106 13.55 -3.74 -13.72
C ARG A 106 12.69 -2.54 -13.35
N LYS A 107 13.30 -1.60 -12.64
CA LYS A 107 12.71 -0.32 -12.24
C LYS A 107 13.58 0.84 -12.72
N TYR A 108 12.97 1.98 -12.94
CA TYR A 108 13.64 3.24 -13.24
C TYR A 108 13.35 4.23 -12.12
N TYR A 109 14.35 4.51 -11.28
CA TYR A 109 14.20 5.30 -10.05
C TYR A 109 12.99 4.85 -9.20
N GLY A 110 12.87 3.54 -8.98
CA GLY A 110 11.78 2.93 -8.22
C GLY A 110 10.46 2.74 -8.99
N LEU A 111 10.38 3.15 -10.25
CA LEU A 111 9.17 3.05 -11.08
C LEU A 111 9.24 1.83 -12.00
N GLU A 112 8.22 0.99 -11.99
CA GLU A 112 8.03 -0.01 -13.04
C GLU A 112 7.42 0.57 -14.31
N LYS A 113 6.63 1.63 -14.17
CA LYS A 113 5.84 2.22 -15.26
C LYS A 113 5.81 3.74 -15.16
N MET A 114 5.72 4.38 -16.30
CA MET A 114 5.56 5.83 -16.44
C MET A 114 4.37 6.13 -17.34
N ASN A 115 3.57 7.11 -16.96
CA ASN A 115 2.40 7.55 -17.73
C ASN A 115 2.65 8.93 -18.32
N LEU A 116 2.53 9.05 -19.63
CA LEU A 116 2.66 10.29 -20.38
C LEU A 116 1.28 10.70 -20.88
N ASN A 117 0.63 11.60 -20.16
CA ASN A 117 -0.73 12.06 -20.47
C ASN A 117 -0.69 13.21 -21.45
N GLY A 118 -1.50 13.12 -22.50
CA GLY A 118 -1.57 14.15 -23.56
C GLY A 118 -2.43 15.37 -23.21
N GLU A 119 -3.20 15.30 -22.12
CA GLU A 119 -4.07 16.38 -21.61
C GLU A 119 -4.98 16.99 -22.69
N HIS A 120 -5.62 16.14 -23.49
CA HIS A 120 -6.29 16.50 -24.76
C HIS A 120 -7.55 17.37 -24.59
N ASN A 121 -8.17 17.38 -23.42
CA ASN A 121 -9.39 18.13 -23.08
C ASN A 121 -9.12 19.42 -22.27
N ASP A 122 -7.86 19.68 -21.93
CA ASP A 122 -7.45 20.86 -21.18
C ASP A 122 -6.57 21.80 -22.02
N PRO A 123 -7.08 22.99 -22.42
CA PRO A 123 -6.28 23.94 -23.18
C PRO A 123 -5.08 24.50 -22.41
N SER A 124 -5.09 24.44 -21.08
CA SER A 124 -3.98 24.92 -20.25
C SER A 124 -2.89 23.87 -20.06
N VAL A 125 -3.18 22.57 -20.29
CA VAL A 125 -2.31 21.44 -19.98
C VAL A 125 -1.83 21.45 -18.52
N THR A 126 -2.60 22.05 -17.62
CA THR A 126 -2.16 22.36 -16.23
C THR A 126 -3.15 21.89 -15.17
N ARG A 127 -4.44 21.68 -15.50
CA ARG A 127 -5.47 21.35 -14.51
C ARG A 127 -5.14 20.12 -13.69
N ALA A 128 -4.81 19.01 -14.35
CA ALA A 128 -4.42 17.78 -13.66
C ALA A 128 -3.15 17.98 -12.81
N LYS A 129 -2.15 18.72 -13.30
CA LYS A 129 -0.93 19.05 -12.53
C LYS A 129 -1.29 19.79 -11.24
N LEU A 130 -2.08 20.84 -11.30
CA LEU A 130 -2.52 21.60 -10.13
C LEU A 130 -3.29 20.74 -9.12
N CYS A 131 -4.11 19.79 -9.61
CA CYS A 131 -4.81 18.85 -8.74
C CYS A 131 -3.84 17.96 -7.98
N TRP A 132 -2.84 17.39 -8.65
CA TRP A 132 -1.86 16.52 -8.01
C TRP A 132 -1.01 17.26 -6.97
N ASP A 133 -0.58 18.49 -7.28
CA ASP A 133 0.19 19.32 -6.37
C ASP A 133 -0.62 19.70 -5.13
N LEU A 134 -1.86 20.14 -5.34
CA LEU A 134 -2.77 20.49 -4.25
C LEU A 134 -3.09 19.26 -3.38
N ALA A 135 -3.32 18.08 -3.99
CA ALA A 135 -3.56 16.86 -3.23
C ALA A 135 -2.36 16.51 -2.34
N ARG A 136 -1.14 16.60 -2.87
CA ARG A 136 0.09 16.32 -2.12
C ARG A 136 0.34 17.35 -1.01
N SER A 137 0.06 18.63 -1.25
CA SER A 137 0.18 19.67 -0.22
C SER A 137 -0.82 19.50 0.93
N LEU A 138 -1.95 18.84 0.66
CA LEU A 138 -2.97 18.48 1.65
C LEU A 138 -2.71 17.11 2.30
N GLU A 139 -1.58 16.49 2.03
CA GLU A 139 -1.27 15.14 2.51
C GLU A 139 -2.34 14.10 2.12
N ILE A 140 -2.82 14.20 0.87
CA ILE A 140 -3.66 13.18 0.24
C ILE A 140 -2.75 12.24 -0.55
N PRO A 141 -2.83 10.92 -0.39
CA PRO A 141 -2.05 9.97 -1.18
C PRO A 141 -2.34 10.14 -2.67
N ALA A 142 -1.42 10.79 -3.36
CA ALA A 142 -1.57 11.18 -4.75
C ALA A 142 -0.28 10.92 -5.53
N PRO A 143 -0.37 10.68 -6.86
CA PRO A 143 0.78 10.60 -7.76
C PRO A 143 1.66 11.84 -7.74
N ARG A 144 2.97 11.64 -7.88
CA ARG A 144 3.90 12.70 -8.30
C ARG A 144 3.65 13.02 -9.77
N SER A 145 3.87 14.26 -10.18
CA SER A 145 3.68 14.66 -11.58
C SER A 145 4.57 15.84 -11.97
N ASN A 146 4.98 15.86 -13.23
CA ASN A 146 5.67 17.01 -13.84
C ASN A 146 5.43 17.05 -15.34
N HIS A 147 5.60 18.24 -15.95
CA HIS A 147 5.56 18.35 -17.39
C HIS A 147 6.83 17.83 -18.03
N VAL A 148 6.70 17.14 -19.16
CA VAL A 148 7.81 16.57 -19.93
C VAL A 148 7.62 16.79 -21.44
N ARG A 149 8.74 16.94 -22.17
CA ARG A 149 8.76 16.98 -23.63
C ARG A 149 8.94 15.58 -24.17
N VAL A 150 8.01 15.10 -24.98
CA VAL A 150 8.09 13.77 -25.57
C VAL A 150 8.55 13.86 -27.01
N PHE A 151 9.56 13.05 -27.36
CA PHE A 151 10.06 12.84 -28.70
C PHE A 151 9.88 11.37 -29.06
N ILE A 152 9.51 11.09 -30.30
CA ILE A 152 9.47 9.72 -30.83
C ILE A 152 10.28 9.68 -32.12
N ASN A 153 11.30 8.82 -32.16
CA ASN A 153 12.23 8.71 -33.27
C ASN A 153 12.86 10.06 -33.68
N GLY A 154 13.20 10.88 -32.71
CA GLY A 154 13.82 12.20 -32.88
C GLY A 154 12.83 13.32 -33.24
N ASN A 155 11.56 13.03 -33.49
CA ASN A 155 10.54 14.04 -33.79
C ASN A 155 9.85 14.47 -32.49
N TYR A 156 9.64 15.77 -32.31
CA TYR A 156 8.88 16.31 -31.19
C TYR A 156 7.40 15.91 -31.30
N PHE A 157 6.88 15.27 -30.26
CA PHE A 157 5.47 14.83 -30.15
C PHE A 157 4.64 15.72 -29.24
N GLY A 158 5.26 16.67 -28.55
CA GLY A 158 4.59 17.68 -27.77
C GLY A 158 4.93 17.64 -26.28
N LEU A 159 4.25 18.51 -25.56
CA LEU A 159 4.29 18.61 -24.10
C LEU A 159 3.29 17.64 -23.48
N TYR A 160 3.72 16.84 -22.51
CA TYR A 160 2.93 15.83 -21.81
C TYR A 160 3.00 16.06 -20.30
N LEU A 161 1.99 15.60 -19.58
CA LEU A 161 2.07 15.44 -18.13
C LEU A 161 2.53 14.02 -17.82
N ASN A 162 3.71 13.90 -17.21
CA ASN A 162 4.19 12.65 -16.60
C ASN A 162 3.52 12.47 -15.25
N VAL A 163 2.76 11.40 -15.07
CA VAL A 163 2.03 11.10 -13.84
C VAL A 163 2.47 9.73 -13.32
N GLU A 164 2.88 9.67 -12.06
CA GLU A 164 3.27 8.43 -11.39
C GLU A 164 2.18 7.36 -11.54
N HIS A 165 2.58 6.14 -11.84
CA HIS A 165 1.62 5.05 -12.01
C HIS A 165 1.18 4.51 -10.66
N ILE A 166 -0.15 4.36 -10.46
CA ILE A 166 -0.68 3.73 -9.24
C ILE A 166 -0.66 2.22 -9.44
N ASP A 167 0.29 1.57 -8.78
CA ASP A 167 0.50 0.11 -8.75
C ASP A 167 1.09 -0.31 -7.39
N ASP A 168 1.67 -1.50 -7.33
CA ASP A 168 2.34 -2.06 -6.17
C ASP A 168 3.49 -1.17 -5.65
N GLU A 169 4.28 -0.56 -6.53
CA GLU A 169 5.34 0.38 -6.15
C GLU A 169 4.78 1.65 -5.49
N PHE A 170 3.68 2.16 -6.03
CA PHE A 170 3.01 3.31 -5.45
C PHE A 170 2.52 3.03 -4.03
N VAL A 171 1.80 1.92 -3.82
CA VAL A 171 1.28 1.58 -2.48
C VAL A 171 2.40 1.24 -1.51
N GLN A 172 3.48 0.58 -1.96
CA GLN A 172 4.68 0.35 -1.17
C GLN A 172 5.29 1.67 -0.68
N SER A 173 5.42 2.64 -1.56
CA SER A 173 6.05 3.93 -1.21
C SER A 173 5.19 4.79 -0.28
N ARG A 174 3.85 4.67 -0.33
CA ARG A 174 2.90 5.45 0.48
C ARG A 174 2.55 4.78 1.80
N TYR A 175 2.37 3.45 1.79
CA TYR A 175 1.82 2.70 2.92
C TYR A 175 2.80 1.69 3.53
N GLY A 176 4.04 1.61 3.02
CA GLY A 176 5.07 0.71 3.55
C GLY A 176 4.92 -0.75 3.12
N THR A 177 3.84 -1.11 2.40
CA THR A 177 3.55 -2.48 1.98
C THR A 177 2.87 -2.52 0.61
N GLN A 178 3.19 -3.55 -0.18
CA GLN A 178 2.59 -3.79 -1.51
C GLN A 178 1.65 -5.01 -1.53
N TYR A 179 1.56 -5.75 -0.42
CA TYR A 179 0.93 -7.08 -0.39
C TYR A 179 -0.61 -7.04 -0.28
N GLY A 180 -1.19 -5.88 -0.09
CA GLY A 180 -2.65 -5.71 -0.04
C GLY A 180 -3.28 -5.75 -1.43
N ASN A 181 -4.58 -6.00 -1.45
CA ASN A 181 -5.38 -5.93 -2.67
C ASN A 181 -5.57 -4.48 -3.11
N LEU A 182 -5.10 -4.16 -4.31
CA LEU A 182 -5.28 -2.85 -4.95
C LEU A 182 -6.34 -2.97 -6.05
N TYR A 183 -7.48 -2.33 -5.87
CA TYR A 183 -8.57 -2.30 -6.82
C TYR A 183 -8.58 -0.98 -7.60
N LYS A 184 -8.48 -1.04 -8.92
CA LYS A 184 -8.78 0.09 -9.79
C LYS A 184 -10.28 0.14 -10.03
N CYS A 185 -10.92 1.18 -9.54
CA CYS A 185 -12.37 1.35 -9.59
C CYS A 185 -12.76 2.24 -10.77
N LEU A 186 -13.47 1.67 -11.71
CA LEU A 186 -13.89 2.29 -12.97
C LEU A 186 -15.40 2.25 -13.10
N TYR A 187 -15.97 3.09 -13.98
CA TYR A 187 -17.42 3.12 -14.18
C TYR A 187 -17.99 1.70 -14.46
N PRO A 188 -19.02 1.28 -13.74
CA PRO A 188 -19.83 1.94 -12.73
C PRO A 188 -19.52 1.49 -11.27
N ALA A 189 -18.32 1.72 -10.75
CA ALA A 189 -17.91 1.32 -9.40
C ALA A 189 -18.66 2.15 -8.32
N ASP A 190 -19.89 1.77 -8.00
CA ASP A 190 -20.81 2.50 -7.13
C ASP A 190 -20.76 2.10 -5.65
N LEU A 191 -20.05 1.03 -5.30
CA LEU A 191 -19.96 0.43 -3.96
C LEU A 191 -21.32 0.00 -3.37
N LYS A 192 -22.27 -0.34 -4.23
CA LYS A 192 -23.58 -0.84 -3.84
C LYS A 192 -23.48 -2.29 -3.39
N TYR A 193 -24.22 -2.62 -2.34
CA TYR A 193 -24.32 -4.01 -1.87
C TYR A 193 -25.08 -4.88 -2.87
N LEU A 194 -24.45 -5.93 -3.34
CA LEU A 194 -24.98 -6.91 -4.29
C LEU A 194 -25.25 -8.28 -3.63
N GLY A 195 -24.72 -8.50 -2.43
CA GLY A 195 -24.80 -9.75 -1.69
C GLY A 195 -23.47 -10.12 -1.04
N THR A 196 -23.46 -11.18 -0.25
CA THR A 196 -22.26 -11.64 0.48
C THR A 196 -21.28 -12.44 -0.37
N ASN A 197 -21.70 -12.92 -1.56
CA ASN A 197 -20.80 -13.66 -2.43
C ASN A 197 -19.81 -12.71 -3.12
N PRO A 198 -18.49 -12.83 -2.86
CA PRO A 198 -17.45 -11.95 -3.44
C PRO A 198 -17.46 -11.91 -4.97
N ASN A 199 -17.85 -13.00 -5.63
CA ASN A 199 -17.90 -13.06 -7.09
C ASN A 199 -18.91 -12.10 -7.73
N LEU A 200 -19.89 -11.60 -6.97
CA LEU A 200 -20.83 -10.59 -7.46
C LEU A 200 -20.15 -9.25 -7.79
N TYR A 201 -18.99 -8.98 -7.22
CA TYR A 201 -18.23 -7.76 -7.42
C TYR A 201 -17.23 -7.86 -8.59
N LYS A 202 -17.12 -9.03 -9.23
CA LYS A 202 -16.30 -9.27 -10.43
C LYS A 202 -17.00 -8.90 -11.74
N TYR A 203 -18.13 -8.18 -11.68
CA TYR A 203 -18.91 -7.84 -12.86
C TYR A 203 -18.16 -6.89 -13.79
N GLU A 204 -18.45 -7.02 -15.08
CA GLU A 204 -17.84 -6.22 -16.13
C GLU A 204 -18.80 -5.20 -16.74
N SER A 205 -18.24 -4.07 -17.13
CA SER A 205 -18.91 -3.03 -17.91
C SER A 205 -17.96 -2.55 -19.00
N GLY A 206 -18.41 -2.56 -20.24
CA GLY A 206 -17.57 -2.14 -21.38
C GLY A 206 -16.31 -3.00 -21.57
N GLY A 207 -16.38 -4.29 -21.25
CA GLY A 207 -15.27 -5.25 -21.41
C GLY A 207 -14.15 -5.15 -20.38
N ARG A 208 -14.45 -4.58 -19.21
CA ARG A 208 -13.51 -4.49 -18.07
C ARG A 208 -14.28 -4.54 -16.75
N ARG A 209 -13.62 -5.05 -15.70
CA ARG A 209 -14.21 -5.10 -14.36
C ARG A 209 -14.40 -3.68 -13.80
N ALA A 210 -15.53 -3.46 -13.13
CA ALA A 210 -15.77 -2.21 -12.40
C ALA A 210 -14.78 -2.04 -11.24
N TYR A 211 -14.44 -3.14 -10.57
CA TYR A 211 -13.39 -3.24 -9.55
C TYR A 211 -12.28 -4.14 -10.09
N ASP A 212 -11.30 -3.56 -10.77
CA ASP A 212 -10.24 -4.31 -11.46
C ASP A 212 -9.03 -4.50 -10.52
N LEU A 213 -8.85 -5.72 -10.00
CA LEU A 213 -7.76 -6.09 -9.11
C LEU A 213 -6.39 -5.94 -9.81
N LYS A 214 -5.48 -5.15 -9.23
CA LYS A 214 -4.16 -4.83 -9.81
C LYS A 214 -3.02 -5.62 -9.17
N THR A 215 -3.10 -5.93 -7.90
CA THR A 215 -2.21 -6.82 -7.15
C THR A 215 -2.90 -8.17 -6.93
N ASN A 216 -2.20 -9.18 -6.47
CA ASN A 216 -2.76 -10.49 -6.09
C ASN A 216 -3.73 -11.12 -7.11
N ARG A 217 -3.50 -10.87 -8.40
CA ARG A 217 -4.40 -11.27 -9.51
C ARG A 217 -4.55 -12.77 -9.65
N ALA A 218 -3.56 -13.55 -9.23
CA ALA A 218 -3.59 -15.00 -9.31
C ALA A 218 -4.68 -15.59 -8.39
N TYR A 219 -4.90 -14.95 -7.24
CA TYR A 219 -5.92 -15.37 -6.28
C TYR A 219 -7.31 -14.89 -6.66
N ASP A 220 -7.41 -13.74 -7.33
CA ASP A 220 -8.67 -13.13 -7.79
C ASP A 220 -9.76 -13.10 -6.70
N ASP A 221 -9.32 -12.90 -5.45
CA ASP A 221 -10.19 -12.87 -4.26
C ASP A 221 -10.73 -11.46 -4.02
N TYR A 222 -12.06 -11.38 -3.77
CA TYR A 222 -12.80 -10.14 -3.53
C TYR A 222 -13.52 -10.17 -2.17
N THR A 223 -13.10 -11.05 -1.28
CA THR A 223 -13.73 -11.22 0.04
C THR A 223 -13.65 -9.93 0.85
N ASP A 224 -12.48 -9.32 0.92
CA ASP A 224 -12.25 -8.05 1.62
C ASP A 224 -13.12 -6.90 1.07
N LEU A 225 -13.22 -6.78 -0.25
CA LEU A 225 -14.08 -5.77 -0.89
C LEU A 225 -15.57 -6.04 -0.60
N SER A 226 -15.99 -7.30 -0.64
CA SER A 226 -17.36 -7.71 -0.34
C SER A 226 -17.75 -7.37 1.11
N GLU A 227 -16.87 -7.65 2.06
CA GLU A 227 -17.06 -7.34 3.48
C GLU A 227 -17.12 -5.83 3.73
N PHE A 228 -16.20 -5.07 3.15
CA PHE A 228 -16.23 -3.61 3.22
C PHE A 228 -17.55 -3.06 2.68
N ILE A 229 -17.99 -3.49 1.50
CA ILE A 229 -19.24 -3.04 0.89
C ILE A 229 -20.46 -3.46 1.73
N GLN A 230 -20.44 -4.65 2.33
CA GLN A 230 -21.50 -5.10 3.24
C GLN A 230 -21.59 -4.19 4.47
N ILE A 231 -20.49 -3.92 5.14
CA ILE A 231 -20.43 -3.01 6.30
C ILE A 231 -20.91 -1.61 5.90
N LEU A 232 -20.37 -1.07 4.81
CA LEU A 232 -20.73 0.24 4.31
C LEU A 232 -22.25 0.38 4.07
N ASN A 233 -22.93 -0.63 3.55
CA ASN A 233 -24.32 -0.51 3.16
C ASN A 233 -25.32 -0.95 4.24
N ASN A 234 -25.00 -1.95 5.05
CA ASN A 234 -25.97 -2.64 5.89
C ASN A 234 -25.90 -2.21 7.37
N THR A 235 -24.80 -1.62 7.82
CA THR A 235 -24.68 -1.15 9.20
C THR A 235 -25.67 -0.02 9.49
N PRO A 236 -26.44 -0.05 10.60
CA PRO A 236 -27.27 1.07 11.01
C PRO A 236 -26.47 2.36 11.17
N ILE A 237 -27.05 3.52 10.82
CA ILE A 237 -26.32 4.81 10.80
C ILE A 237 -25.68 5.14 12.16
N GLY A 238 -26.36 4.82 13.27
CA GLY A 238 -25.80 5.06 14.62
C GLY A 238 -24.55 4.22 14.96
N LEU A 239 -24.37 3.07 14.29
CA LEU A 239 -23.22 2.19 14.47
C LEU A 239 -22.20 2.34 13.33
N LEU A 240 -22.57 3.05 12.26
CA LEU A 240 -21.76 3.16 11.05
C LEU A 240 -20.35 3.71 11.32
N PRO A 241 -20.17 4.76 12.14
CA PRO A 241 -18.82 5.24 12.43
C PRO A 241 -17.93 4.17 13.03
N CYS A 242 -18.47 3.40 13.93
CA CYS A 242 -17.79 2.32 14.60
C CYS A 242 -17.29 1.24 13.63
N GLU A 243 -18.23 0.63 12.94
CA GLU A 243 -17.98 -0.52 12.08
C GLU A 243 -17.16 -0.14 10.84
N LEU A 244 -17.43 1.06 10.28
CA LEU A 244 -16.77 1.49 9.07
C LEU A 244 -15.30 1.88 9.31
N GLU A 245 -15.01 2.60 10.42
CA GLU A 245 -13.64 3.01 10.74
C GLU A 245 -12.69 1.85 11.06
N ARG A 246 -13.21 0.65 11.31
CA ARG A 246 -12.41 -0.58 11.46
C ARG A 246 -11.89 -1.12 10.14
N VAL A 247 -12.63 -0.93 9.06
CA VAL A 247 -12.35 -1.54 7.75
C VAL A 247 -12.00 -0.53 6.66
N PHE A 248 -12.17 0.76 6.94
CA PHE A 248 -11.95 1.84 6.00
C PHE A 248 -11.36 3.08 6.68
N ASN A 249 -10.41 3.74 6.06
CA ASN A 249 -9.83 5.01 6.54
C ASN A 249 -10.79 6.16 6.21
N VAL A 250 -11.79 6.33 7.06
CA VAL A 250 -12.86 7.32 6.87
C VAL A 250 -12.31 8.74 6.91
N GLN A 251 -11.36 9.01 7.78
CA GLN A 251 -10.83 10.37 8.02
C GLN A 251 -10.09 10.89 6.77
N ASP A 252 -9.19 10.11 6.23
CA ASP A 252 -8.47 10.47 5.00
C ASP A 252 -9.42 10.55 3.80
N TYR A 253 -10.42 9.66 3.74
CA TYR A 253 -11.43 9.76 2.69
C TYR A 253 -12.25 11.05 2.77
N ILE A 254 -12.63 11.54 3.96
CA ILE A 254 -13.35 12.81 4.10
C ILE A 254 -12.48 13.98 3.62
N LYS A 255 -11.17 13.93 3.85
CA LYS A 255 -10.21 14.89 3.29
C LYS A 255 -10.22 14.85 1.76
N VAL A 256 -10.16 13.64 1.17
CA VAL A 256 -10.28 13.45 -0.30
C VAL A 256 -11.64 13.91 -0.80
N LEU A 257 -12.73 13.64 -0.09
CA LEU A 257 -14.07 14.08 -0.42
C LEU A 257 -14.17 15.62 -0.50
N ALA A 258 -13.57 16.31 0.49
CA ALA A 258 -13.51 17.78 0.49
C ALA A 258 -12.67 18.31 -0.68
N PHE A 259 -11.54 17.67 -0.95
CA PHE A 259 -10.70 17.99 -2.09
C PHE A 259 -11.43 17.78 -3.43
N ASP A 260 -12.07 16.63 -3.67
CA ASP A 260 -12.84 16.34 -4.88
C ASP A 260 -13.94 17.36 -5.13
N VAL A 261 -14.66 17.75 -4.07
CA VAL A 261 -15.70 18.78 -4.14
C VAL A 261 -15.08 20.15 -4.43
N PHE A 262 -13.92 20.48 -3.86
CA PHE A 262 -13.24 21.75 -4.09
C PHE A 262 -12.76 21.90 -5.54
N ILE A 263 -12.06 20.91 -6.07
CA ILE A 263 -11.54 20.92 -7.45
C ILE A 263 -12.62 20.65 -8.51
N ALA A 264 -13.85 20.37 -8.09
CA ALA A 264 -14.96 19.96 -8.95
C ALA A 264 -14.70 18.69 -9.77
N ASN A 265 -14.14 17.66 -9.12
CA ASN A 265 -13.96 16.34 -9.72
C ASN A 265 -15.32 15.64 -9.90
N TRP A 266 -15.98 15.89 -11.01
CA TRP A 266 -17.26 15.24 -11.31
C TRP A 266 -17.08 13.84 -11.90
N ASP A 267 -15.94 13.54 -12.53
CA ASP A 267 -15.65 12.22 -13.11
C ASP A 267 -15.11 11.21 -12.08
N GLY A 268 -15.11 11.58 -10.80
CA GLY A 268 -14.77 10.72 -9.68
C GLY A 268 -15.93 9.86 -9.17
N TYR A 269 -15.74 9.28 -7.99
CA TYR A 269 -16.72 8.38 -7.36
C TYR A 269 -18.09 9.04 -7.14
N ILE A 270 -18.11 10.26 -6.58
CA ILE A 270 -19.34 10.86 -6.07
C ILE A 270 -20.37 11.09 -7.18
N TYR A 271 -19.95 11.62 -8.30
CA TYR A 271 -20.87 11.92 -9.40
C TYR A 271 -20.90 10.81 -10.44
N ASN A 272 -19.75 10.37 -10.95
CA ASN A 272 -19.67 9.43 -12.07
C ASN A 272 -19.34 7.97 -11.71
N LYS A 273 -19.14 7.60 -10.45
CA LYS A 273 -18.79 6.21 -10.04
C LYS A 273 -17.52 5.68 -10.73
N ASN A 274 -16.50 6.51 -10.84
CA ASN A 274 -15.35 6.27 -11.70
C ASN A 274 -14.07 6.78 -11.04
N ASN A 275 -12.93 6.45 -11.62
CA ASN A 275 -11.64 7.10 -11.39
C ASN A 275 -11.18 7.19 -9.93
N PHE A 276 -11.09 6.04 -9.25
CA PHE A 276 -10.45 5.94 -7.96
C PHE A 276 -9.81 4.57 -7.77
N TYR A 277 -8.99 4.44 -6.73
CA TYR A 277 -8.49 3.15 -6.28
C TYR A 277 -8.88 2.92 -4.83
N LEU A 278 -9.02 1.65 -4.47
CA LEU A 278 -9.13 1.16 -3.10
C LEU A 278 -7.96 0.23 -2.85
N TYR A 279 -7.22 0.50 -1.80
CA TYR A 279 -6.12 -0.36 -1.36
C TYR A 279 -6.44 -0.97 0.00
N LYS A 280 -6.53 -2.28 0.08
CA LYS A 280 -6.64 -2.99 1.36
C LYS A 280 -5.25 -3.03 1.99
N ASN A 281 -4.97 -2.08 2.87
CA ASN A 281 -3.69 -1.99 3.57
C ASN A 281 -3.60 -3.10 4.62
N PRO A 282 -2.69 -4.09 4.47
CA PRO A 282 -2.60 -5.20 5.41
C PRO A 282 -2.06 -4.79 6.77
N GLU A 283 -1.31 -3.68 6.88
CA GLU A 283 -0.80 -3.20 8.16
C GLU A 283 -1.89 -2.62 9.05
N SER A 284 -2.77 -1.78 8.48
CA SER A 284 -3.89 -1.18 9.22
C SER A 284 -5.15 -2.04 9.22
N GLY A 285 -5.24 -3.04 8.36
CA GLY A 285 -6.45 -3.82 8.12
C GLY A 285 -7.58 -3.03 7.45
N ARG A 286 -7.31 -1.83 6.93
CA ARG A 286 -8.31 -0.90 6.40
C ARG A 286 -8.16 -0.74 4.89
N PHE A 287 -9.25 -0.33 4.25
CA PHE A 287 -9.17 0.22 2.91
C PHE A 287 -8.75 1.68 2.93
N GLU A 288 -7.80 2.03 2.07
CA GLU A 288 -7.36 3.38 1.75
C GLU A 288 -7.97 3.81 0.42
N TYR A 289 -8.42 5.05 0.31
CA TYR A 289 -8.95 5.61 -0.92
C TYR A 289 -7.90 6.47 -1.60
N ILE A 290 -7.64 6.24 -2.90
CA ILE A 290 -6.64 6.96 -3.67
C ILE A 290 -7.34 7.61 -4.87
N PRO A 291 -7.32 8.94 -5.02
CA PRO A 291 -7.90 9.62 -6.17
C PRO A 291 -7.12 9.30 -7.46
N TYR A 292 -7.83 9.31 -8.59
CA TYR A 292 -7.25 9.00 -9.88
C TYR A 292 -7.91 9.80 -11.01
N ASP A 293 -7.12 10.14 -12.06
CA ASP A 293 -7.56 10.75 -13.32
C ASP A 293 -8.30 12.09 -13.12
N LEU A 294 -7.57 13.12 -12.68
CA LEU A 294 -8.09 14.43 -12.28
C LEU A 294 -8.07 15.46 -13.43
N ASP A 295 -8.23 15.04 -14.68
CA ASP A 295 -8.21 15.91 -15.86
C ASP A 295 -9.55 16.67 -16.06
N ASN A 296 -10.65 16.13 -15.56
CA ASN A 296 -11.98 16.73 -15.66
C ASN A 296 -12.35 17.56 -14.41
N THR A 297 -11.57 18.62 -14.14
CA THR A 297 -11.64 19.44 -12.93
C THR A 297 -11.63 20.94 -13.26
N PHE A 298 -11.74 21.78 -12.25
CA PHE A 298 -11.65 23.24 -12.34
C PHE A 298 -12.51 23.83 -13.45
N GLY A 299 -13.75 23.33 -13.57
CA GLY A 299 -14.73 23.86 -14.52
C GLY A 299 -14.74 23.22 -15.91
N VAL A 300 -13.96 22.16 -16.15
CA VAL A 300 -14.21 21.28 -17.29
C VAL A 300 -15.52 20.54 -17.05
N ASP A 301 -16.45 20.58 -18.01
CA ASP A 301 -17.83 20.08 -17.85
C ASP A 301 -18.38 19.47 -19.14
N TRP A 302 -18.95 18.27 -19.01
CA TRP A 302 -19.66 17.58 -20.09
C TRP A 302 -21.14 17.37 -19.79
N ALA A 303 -21.61 17.81 -18.62
CA ALA A 303 -22.99 17.60 -18.14
C ALA A 303 -23.84 18.85 -18.13
N ASN A 304 -23.31 19.98 -18.60
CA ASN A 304 -23.92 21.32 -18.55
C ASN A 304 -24.30 21.77 -17.12
N ILE A 305 -23.35 21.53 -16.20
CA ILE A 305 -23.47 21.88 -14.78
C ILE A 305 -22.48 22.98 -14.43
N ASP A 306 -22.90 23.95 -13.64
CA ASP A 306 -22.00 24.93 -13.03
C ASP A 306 -21.36 24.35 -11.77
N TRP A 307 -20.24 23.68 -11.95
CA TRP A 307 -19.52 23.00 -10.86
C TRP A 307 -18.91 23.97 -9.85
N ALA A 308 -18.56 25.20 -10.24
CA ALA A 308 -17.98 26.19 -9.35
C ALA A 308 -19.00 26.68 -8.31
N ASN A 309 -20.28 26.77 -8.68
CA ASN A 309 -21.38 27.21 -7.80
C ASN A 309 -22.20 26.03 -7.24
N ARG A 310 -21.91 24.78 -7.62
CA ARG A 310 -22.66 23.62 -7.13
C ARG A 310 -22.64 23.55 -5.62
N ASN A 311 -23.78 23.16 -5.03
CA ASN A 311 -23.92 23.00 -3.59
C ASN A 311 -22.97 21.91 -3.05
N ILE A 312 -22.14 22.29 -2.08
CA ILE A 312 -21.08 21.43 -1.52
C ILE A 312 -21.61 20.20 -0.77
N TYR A 313 -22.81 20.28 -0.20
CA TYR A 313 -23.44 19.20 0.54
C TYR A 313 -24.35 18.30 -0.31
N TYR A 314 -24.62 18.68 -1.57
CA TYR A 314 -25.44 17.94 -2.51
C TYR A 314 -24.69 17.68 -3.82
N TRP A 315 -23.51 17.09 -3.69
CA TRP A 315 -22.61 16.88 -4.82
C TRP A 315 -23.01 15.73 -5.73
N ALA A 316 -23.57 14.64 -5.17
CA ALA A 316 -24.04 13.51 -5.95
C ALA A 316 -25.23 13.88 -6.88
N PRO A 317 -25.48 13.08 -7.94
CA PRO A 317 -26.65 13.28 -8.79
C PRO A 317 -27.98 13.21 -8.01
N SER A 318 -29.02 13.87 -8.52
CA SER A 318 -30.35 13.90 -7.87
C SER A 318 -31.07 12.55 -7.87
N ASN A 319 -30.70 11.62 -8.75
CA ASN A 319 -31.31 10.30 -8.91
C ASN A 319 -30.76 9.21 -7.98
N GLN A 320 -30.31 9.57 -6.78
CA GLN A 320 -29.62 8.66 -5.85
C GLN A 320 -30.45 7.43 -5.43
N GLN A 321 -31.75 7.45 -5.57
CA GLN A 321 -32.58 6.27 -5.29
C GLN A 321 -32.33 5.14 -6.30
N SER A 322 -32.14 5.47 -7.57
CA SER A 322 -31.83 4.51 -8.63
C SER A 322 -30.32 4.29 -8.81
N GLU A 323 -29.51 5.30 -8.46
CA GLU A 323 -28.05 5.25 -8.56
C GLU A 323 -27.36 5.68 -7.26
N PRO A 324 -27.35 4.82 -6.24
CA PRO A 324 -26.83 5.15 -4.93
C PRO A 324 -25.29 5.40 -4.95
N ARG A 325 -24.86 6.22 -4.00
CA ARG A 325 -23.45 6.50 -3.69
C ARG A 325 -23.23 6.26 -2.20
N PRO A 326 -23.25 5.00 -1.75
CA PRO A 326 -23.28 4.71 -0.32
C PRO A 326 -22.13 5.32 0.46
N LEU A 327 -20.90 5.31 -0.08
CA LEU A 327 -19.74 5.90 0.59
C LEU A 327 -19.87 7.42 0.78
N TYR A 328 -20.55 8.12 -0.12
CA TYR A 328 -20.85 9.56 0.04
C TYR A 328 -22.09 9.77 0.91
N THR A 329 -23.22 9.17 0.55
CA THR A 329 -24.51 9.50 1.16
C THR A 329 -24.61 9.07 2.61
N ARG A 330 -24.03 7.92 2.95
CA ARG A 330 -24.05 7.40 4.33
C ARG A 330 -23.10 8.17 5.23
N LEU A 331 -21.89 8.51 4.75
CA LEU A 331 -20.98 9.35 5.54
C LEU A 331 -21.56 10.74 5.77
N MET A 332 -22.11 11.40 4.74
CA MET A 332 -22.69 12.73 4.87
C MET A 332 -23.99 12.75 5.71
N SER A 333 -24.58 11.61 6.04
CA SER A 333 -25.68 11.50 7.01
C SER A 333 -25.21 11.43 8.47
N VAL A 334 -23.92 11.26 8.73
CA VAL A 334 -23.31 11.26 10.07
C VAL A 334 -22.79 12.68 10.34
N GLN A 335 -23.34 13.35 11.36
CA GLN A 335 -23.06 14.77 11.60
C GLN A 335 -21.55 15.04 11.80
N ARG A 336 -20.84 14.24 12.61
CA ARG A 336 -19.40 14.43 12.85
C ARG A 336 -18.56 14.35 11.57
N TYR A 337 -18.95 13.55 10.59
CA TYR A 337 -18.28 13.46 9.30
C TYR A 337 -18.60 14.65 8.40
N LYS A 338 -19.83 15.16 8.47
CA LYS A 338 -20.23 16.38 7.77
C LYS A 338 -19.49 17.59 8.31
N ASP A 339 -19.29 17.68 9.61
CA ASP A 339 -18.52 18.74 10.25
C ASP A 339 -17.05 18.68 9.85
N LEU A 340 -16.44 17.50 9.88
CA LEU A 340 -15.07 17.27 9.41
C LEU A 340 -14.90 17.60 7.92
N PHE A 341 -15.87 17.27 7.08
CA PHE A 341 -15.88 17.65 5.66
C PHE A 341 -15.90 19.17 5.49
N SER A 342 -16.73 19.87 6.25
CA SER A 342 -16.79 21.34 6.24
C SER A 342 -15.49 21.97 6.70
N PHE A 343 -14.88 21.40 7.74
CA PHE A 343 -13.58 21.81 8.24
C PHE A 343 -12.49 21.70 7.16
N TYR A 344 -12.38 20.54 6.48
CA TYR A 344 -11.38 20.38 5.42
C TYR A 344 -11.63 21.31 4.22
N LEU A 345 -12.88 21.51 3.81
CA LEU A 345 -13.18 22.49 2.76
C LEU A 345 -12.75 23.90 3.15
N ASN A 346 -12.98 24.29 4.40
CA ASN A 346 -12.54 25.58 4.92
C ASN A 346 -11.01 25.68 4.97
N LYS A 347 -10.34 24.61 5.42
CA LYS A 347 -8.87 24.55 5.45
C LYS A 347 -8.28 24.70 4.06
N ILE A 348 -8.78 23.97 3.06
CA ILE A 348 -8.36 24.11 1.66
C ILE A 348 -8.56 25.54 1.16
N ALA A 349 -9.74 26.13 1.43
CA ALA A 349 -10.04 27.50 1.03
C ALA A 349 -9.09 28.51 1.67
N GLN A 350 -8.76 28.34 2.96
CA GLN A 350 -7.84 29.22 3.68
C GLN A 350 -6.40 29.10 3.15
N GLU A 351 -5.90 27.87 2.90
CA GLU A 351 -4.57 27.65 2.34
C GLU A 351 -4.40 28.36 0.99
N ILE A 352 -5.41 28.29 0.13
CA ILE A 352 -5.38 28.96 -1.17
C ILE A 352 -5.49 30.49 -1.04
N LEU A 353 -6.31 30.98 -0.07
CA LEU A 353 -6.49 32.42 0.14
C LEU A 353 -5.31 33.09 0.83
N ILE A 354 -4.64 32.39 1.75
CA ILE A 354 -3.50 32.90 2.53
C ILE A 354 -2.22 32.92 1.70
N GLN A 355 -2.16 32.11 0.65
CA GLN A 355 -1.03 32.08 -0.26
C GLN A 355 -1.28 33.02 -1.45
N PRO A 356 -0.89 34.30 -1.40
CA PRO A 356 -0.91 35.17 -2.59
C PRO A 356 -0.11 34.57 -3.74
N ASP A 357 0.75 33.60 -3.44
CA ASP A 357 1.63 32.91 -4.36
C ASP A 357 0.94 31.81 -5.19
N TYR A 358 -0.29 31.33 -4.84
CA TYR A 358 -0.92 30.25 -5.63
C TYR A 358 -1.24 30.66 -7.07
N TYR A 359 -1.69 31.91 -7.28
CA TYR A 359 -1.86 32.46 -8.62
C TYR A 359 -0.51 32.68 -9.32
N THR A 360 0.50 33.11 -8.58
CA THR A 360 1.89 33.22 -9.07
C THR A 360 2.42 31.85 -9.47
N TYR A 361 2.18 30.81 -8.66
CA TYR A 361 2.53 29.44 -8.98
C TYR A 361 1.89 28.95 -10.30
N MET A 362 0.61 29.26 -10.53
CA MET A 362 -0.05 28.98 -11.82
C MET A 362 0.63 29.70 -12.99
N ASP A 363 1.01 30.97 -12.81
CA ASP A 363 1.71 31.74 -13.83
C ASP A 363 3.11 31.19 -14.08
N ASP A 364 3.83 30.78 -13.05
CA ASP A 364 5.17 30.15 -13.16
C ASP A 364 5.11 28.83 -13.95
N ILE A 365 4.08 28.00 -13.71
CA ILE A 365 3.86 26.78 -14.51
C ILE A 365 3.59 27.18 -15.97
N ARG A 366 2.65 28.10 -16.22
CA ARG A 366 2.31 28.58 -17.57
C ARG A 366 3.57 29.04 -18.31
N ASP A 367 4.34 29.93 -17.71
CA ASP A 367 5.50 30.56 -18.33
C ASP A 367 6.63 29.55 -18.58
N ARG A 368 6.80 28.58 -17.70
CA ARG A 368 7.76 27.49 -17.85
C ARG A 368 7.41 26.56 -19.00
N ILE A 369 6.13 26.25 -19.22
CA ILE A 369 5.72 25.28 -20.26
C ILE A 369 5.40 25.93 -21.60
N TYR A 370 5.09 27.23 -21.63
CA TYR A 370 4.69 27.96 -22.83
C TYR A 370 5.66 27.80 -24.02
N PRO A 371 6.99 27.86 -23.86
CA PRO A 371 7.92 27.66 -24.99
C PRO A 371 7.77 26.32 -25.70
N TYR A 372 7.28 25.30 -24.99
CA TYR A 372 7.10 23.94 -25.53
C TYR A 372 5.69 23.72 -26.11
N ILE A 373 4.72 24.56 -25.77
CA ILE A 373 3.41 24.58 -26.37
C ILE A 373 3.44 25.18 -27.77
N ILE A 374 4.25 26.23 -27.99
CA ILE A 374 4.36 26.90 -29.29
C ILE A 374 4.76 25.92 -30.40
N ASP A 375 5.67 25.01 -30.08
CA ASP A 375 6.22 24.04 -31.03
C ASP A 375 5.51 22.66 -30.97
N ASP A 376 4.46 22.51 -30.16
CA ASP A 376 3.73 21.25 -30.03
C ASP A 376 2.94 20.95 -31.31
N PRO A 377 3.28 19.90 -32.08
CA PRO A 377 2.66 19.63 -33.38
C PRO A 377 1.22 19.14 -33.26
N TYR A 378 0.80 18.77 -32.08
CA TYR A 378 -0.56 18.36 -31.76
C TYR A 378 -1.38 19.46 -31.07
N TYR A 379 -0.89 20.67 -31.06
CA TYR A 379 -1.58 21.82 -30.54
C TYR A 379 -1.68 22.87 -31.66
N PRO A 380 -2.81 23.15 -32.27
CA PRO A 380 -4.20 22.99 -31.85
C PRO A 380 -4.72 21.58 -32.12
N LEU A 381 -5.42 21.03 -31.13
CA LEU A 381 -5.84 19.66 -31.14
C LEU A 381 -7.35 19.49 -31.18
N ASP A 382 -7.79 18.42 -30.51
CA ASP A 382 -9.18 18.20 -30.21
C ASP A 382 -9.79 19.51 -29.68
N TYR A 383 -11.03 19.82 -30.09
CA TYR A 383 -11.77 21.02 -29.70
C TYR A 383 -11.26 22.36 -30.25
N GLY A 384 -10.26 22.38 -31.12
CA GLY A 384 -9.79 23.61 -31.76
C GLY A 384 -8.94 24.53 -30.89
N PHE A 385 -8.28 23.97 -29.85
CA PHE A 385 -7.31 24.71 -29.04
C PHE A 385 -6.13 25.20 -29.88
N ASN A 386 -5.60 26.35 -29.54
CA ASN A 386 -4.40 26.93 -30.15
C ASN A 386 -3.55 27.64 -29.09
N THR A 387 -2.40 28.17 -29.45
CA THR A 387 -1.46 28.82 -28.52
C THR A 387 -2.09 30.03 -27.81
N ASP A 388 -2.99 30.78 -28.46
CA ASP A 388 -3.71 31.86 -27.81
C ASP A 388 -4.69 31.30 -26.77
N THR A 389 -5.38 30.20 -27.11
CA THR A 389 -6.24 29.48 -26.16
C THR A 389 -5.50 28.99 -24.95
N PHE A 390 -4.26 28.52 -25.12
CA PHE A 390 -3.42 28.14 -23.99
C PHE A 390 -3.20 29.31 -23.03
N LEU A 391 -2.80 30.50 -23.56
CA LEU A 391 -2.55 31.68 -22.73
C LEU A 391 -3.82 32.16 -22.05
N GLU A 392 -4.96 32.15 -22.79
CA GLU A 392 -6.25 32.58 -22.27
C GLU A 392 -6.89 31.60 -21.29
N ALA A 393 -6.53 30.32 -21.31
CA ALA A 393 -7.16 29.27 -20.51
C ALA A 393 -7.02 29.45 -18.98
N TYR A 394 -6.08 30.26 -18.56
CA TYR A 394 -5.91 30.63 -17.16
C TYR A 394 -6.95 31.65 -16.68
N ASP A 395 -7.45 32.52 -17.59
CA ASP A 395 -8.33 33.62 -17.25
C ASP A 395 -9.71 33.52 -17.91
N ASN A 396 -9.89 32.75 -18.99
CA ASN A 396 -11.10 32.71 -19.80
C ASN A 396 -11.65 31.26 -19.95
N ALA A 397 -12.98 31.19 -20.11
CA ALA A 397 -13.68 30.00 -20.57
C ALA A 397 -13.39 29.74 -22.04
N TRP A 398 -13.53 28.46 -22.48
CA TRP A 398 -13.36 28.08 -23.86
C TRP A 398 -14.36 27.01 -24.32
N GLY A 399 -15.05 27.32 -25.40
CA GLY A 399 -16.00 26.38 -26.02
C GLY A 399 -17.13 25.96 -25.08
N ASN A 400 -17.62 24.72 -25.28
CA ASN A 400 -18.79 24.25 -24.55
C ASN A 400 -18.43 23.51 -23.25
N HIS A 401 -17.18 22.99 -23.11
CA HIS A 401 -16.82 22.16 -22.00
C HIS A 401 -15.83 22.78 -21.00
N VAL A 402 -15.08 23.82 -21.37
CA VAL A 402 -14.22 24.54 -20.43
C VAL A 402 -15.00 25.79 -19.96
N LYS A 403 -15.82 25.64 -18.92
CA LYS A 403 -16.73 26.67 -18.43
C LYS A 403 -16.03 27.83 -17.72
N TYR A 404 -14.82 27.63 -17.25
CA TYR A 404 -14.04 28.62 -16.51
C TYR A 404 -12.58 28.58 -16.95
N GLY A 405 -11.93 29.74 -16.99
CA GLY A 405 -10.50 29.83 -16.82
C GLY A 405 -10.11 29.33 -15.43
N ILE A 406 -8.88 28.90 -15.24
CA ILE A 406 -8.44 28.31 -13.97
C ILE A 406 -8.60 29.33 -12.82
N LYS A 407 -8.08 30.55 -12.96
CA LYS A 407 -8.14 31.57 -11.91
C LYS A 407 -9.59 32.04 -11.61
N PRO A 408 -10.47 32.34 -12.59
CA PRO A 408 -11.87 32.58 -12.32
C PRO A 408 -12.61 31.42 -11.65
N TYR A 409 -12.25 30.16 -11.96
CA TYR A 409 -12.82 29.04 -11.27
C TYR A 409 -12.51 29.10 -9.76
N PHE A 410 -11.26 29.30 -9.38
CA PHE A 410 -10.86 29.41 -7.96
C PHE A 410 -11.60 30.56 -7.27
N THR A 411 -11.62 31.73 -7.86
CA THR A 411 -12.34 32.89 -7.31
C THR A 411 -13.82 32.60 -7.11
N THR A 412 -14.49 32.02 -8.12
CA THR A 412 -15.92 31.69 -8.04
C THR A 412 -16.18 30.62 -7.00
N ARG A 413 -15.32 29.55 -6.96
CA ARG A 413 -15.47 28.47 -6.04
C ARG A 413 -15.28 28.91 -4.59
N LEU A 414 -14.27 29.73 -4.31
CA LEU A 414 -14.02 30.27 -2.97
C LEU A 414 -15.19 31.14 -2.48
N ASN A 415 -15.74 32.03 -3.33
CA ASN A 415 -16.90 32.81 -3.00
C ASN A 415 -18.15 31.95 -2.74
N SER A 416 -18.33 30.90 -3.54
CA SER A 416 -19.43 29.95 -3.39
C SER A 416 -19.32 29.17 -2.09
N LEU A 417 -18.09 28.72 -1.73
CA LEU A 417 -17.81 28.03 -0.47
C LEU A 417 -18.12 28.88 0.74
N GLN A 418 -17.63 30.13 0.78
CA GLN A 418 -17.89 31.05 1.90
C GLN A 418 -19.38 31.26 2.18
N GLN A 419 -20.23 31.21 1.16
CA GLN A 419 -21.68 31.35 1.31
C GLN A 419 -22.38 30.07 1.79
N GLN A 420 -21.74 28.90 1.60
CA GLN A 420 -22.36 27.59 1.84
C GLN A 420 -21.84 26.89 3.07
N LEU A 421 -20.60 27.16 3.49
CA LEU A 421 -19.95 26.48 4.60
C LEU A 421 -20.74 26.61 5.90
N GLN A 422 -20.95 25.47 6.55
CA GLN A 422 -21.51 25.35 7.89
C GLN A 422 -20.38 24.81 8.79
N LEU A 423 -19.77 25.73 9.54
CA LEU A 423 -18.65 25.38 10.42
C LEU A 423 -19.20 25.14 11.82
N ASN A 424 -19.01 23.93 12.31
CA ASN A 424 -19.23 23.52 13.68
C ASN A 424 -17.90 23.00 14.24
N PRO A 425 -17.70 23.02 15.58
CA PRO A 425 -16.57 22.33 16.18
C PRO A 425 -16.53 20.87 15.72
N ILE A 426 -15.36 20.40 15.29
CA ILE A 426 -15.21 19.00 14.88
C ILE A 426 -15.04 18.09 16.09
N TYR A 427 -15.20 16.80 15.91
CA TYR A 427 -14.75 15.82 16.87
C TYR A 427 -13.25 15.61 16.74
N PRO A 428 -12.54 15.36 17.86
CA PRO A 428 -11.10 15.06 17.80
C PRO A 428 -10.78 13.95 16.78
N VAL A 429 -9.66 14.09 16.11
CA VAL A 429 -9.21 13.17 15.05
C VAL A 429 -7.93 12.47 15.51
N ILE A 430 -7.99 11.15 15.62
CA ILE A 430 -6.83 10.33 15.95
C ILE A 430 -6.14 9.92 14.65
N ASN A 431 -4.92 10.42 14.43
CA ASN A 431 -4.16 10.17 13.20
C ASN A 431 -3.16 9.03 13.31
N TYR A 432 -2.65 8.78 14.51
CA TYR A 432 -1.60 7.82 14.72
C TYR A 432 -1.76 7.15 16.07
N ILE A 433 -1.58 5.84 16.12
CA ILE A 433 -1.54 5.05 17.36
C ILE A 433 -0.37 4.08 17.25
N GLN A 434 0.49 4.09 18.24
CA GLN A 434 1.58 3.13 18.38
C GLN A 434 1.57 2.55 19.77
N VAL A 435 1.74 1.25 19.89
CA VAL A 435 1.88 0.53 21.14
C VAL A 435 3.14 -0.30 21.08
N GLU A 436 4.03 -0.11 22.04
CA GLU A 436 5.30 -0.83 22.08
C GLU A 436 5.44 -1.56 23.43
N HIS A 437 5.91 -2.80 23.40
CA HIS A 437 6.24 -3.57 24.59
C HIS A 437 7.41 -4.53 24.34
N GLY A 438 8.20 -4.76 25.37
CA GLY A 438 9.38 -5.66 25.33
C GLY A 438 9.12 -7.07 25.88
N GLY A 439 7.85 -7.49 25.99
CA GLY A 439 7.48 -8.78 26.61
C GLY A 439 7.16 -8.68 28.11
N VAL A 440 7.09 -9.84 28.76
CA VAL A 440 6.76 -9.92 30.21
C VAL A 440 7.79 -9.18 31.05
N GLY A 441 7.30 -8.34 31.97
CA GLY A 441 8.13 -7.50 32.85
C GLY A 441 8.64 -6.20 32.21
N SER A 442 8.44 -6.01 30.90
CA SER A 442 8.77 -4.76 30.24
C SER A 442 7.61 -3.76 30.31
N PRO A 443 7.89 -2.46 30.30
CA PRO A 443 6.83 -1.46 30.19
C PRO A 443 6.10 -1.55 28.84
N VAL A 444 4.81 -1.21 28.86
CA VAL A 444 4.00 -1.01 27.66
C VAL A 444 3.89 0.48 27.41
N ASN A 445 4.40 0.95 26.28
CA ASN A 445 4.36 2.34 25.89
C ASN A 445 3.27 2.58 24.87
N PHE A 446 2.42 3.54 25.13
CA PHE A 446 1.35 3.98 24.22
C PHE A 446 1.69 5.37 23.71
N SER A 447 1.58 5.55 22.42
CA SER A 447 1.76 6.83 21.74
C SER A 447 0.60 7.07 20.80
N LEU A 448 0.05 8.27 20.86
CA LEU A 448 -1.16 8.66 20.14
C LEU A 448 -0.98 10.09 19.62
N THR A 449 -1.28 10.34 18.35
CA THR A 449 -1.37 11.69 17.80
C THR A 449 -2.84 12.03 17.58
N VAL A 450 -3.29 13.12 18.20
CA VAL A 450 -4.67 13.62 18.11
C VAL A 450 -4.63 15.08 17.75
N TRP A 451 -5.32 15.49 16.71
CA TRP A 451 -5.53 16.90 16.42
C TRP A 451 -7.02 17.26 16.45
N ASP A 452 -7.27 18.54 16.62
CA ASP A 452 -8.60 19.11 16.73
C ASP A 452 -8.58 20.56 16.24
N ASP A 453 -9.75 21.15 15.96
CA ASP A 453 -9.85 22.59 15.66
C ASP A 453 -9.81 23.45 16.93
N GLN A 454 -9.83 22.82 18.10
CA GLN A 454 -9.71 23.48 19.41
C GLN A 454 -8.35 23.17 20.04
N PRO A 455 -7.75 24.14 20.77
CA PRO A 455 -6.38 23.99 21.29
C PRO A 455 -6.22 23.02 22.47
N GLU A 456 -7.31 22.67 23.16
CA GLU A 456 -7.26 21.88 24.38
C GLU A 456 -7.93 20.51 24.18
N VAL A 457 -7.09 19.50 23.96
CA VAL A 457 -7.52 18.10 23.87
C VAL A 457 -7.05 17.36 25.12
N GLN A 458 -7.91 16.56 25.68
CA GLN A 458 -7.62 15.67 26.80
C GLN A 458 -7.71 14.22 26.32
N VAL A 459 -6.68 13.43 26.65
CA VAL A 459 -6.58 12.03 26.22
C VAL A 459 -6.38 11.13 27.42
N TRP A 460 -7.11 10.04 27.46
CA TRP A 460 -6.98 9.02 28.50
C TRP A 460 -6.78 7.65 27.83
N LEU A 461 -5.87 6.87 28.46
CA LEU A 461 -5.79 5.43 28.27
C LEU A 461 -6.71 4.76 29.28
N ARG A 462 -7.66 3.96 28.80
CA ARG A 462 -8.48 3.11 29.65
C ARG A 462 -8.09 1.66 29.39
N TYR A 463 -7.70 0.95 30.44
CA TYR A 463 -7.15 -0.38 30.30
C TYR A 463 -7.57 -1.31 31.44
N ARG A 464 -7.45 -2.61 31.19
CA ARG A 464 -7.54 -3.65 32.21
C ARG A 464 -6.64 -4.83 31.87
N PHE A 465 -6.23 -5.56 32.90
CA PHE A 465 -5.55 -6.83 32.76
C PHE A 465 -6.52 -7.99 32.97
N ASN A 466 -6.54 -8.96 32.05
CA ASN A 466 -7.46 -10.11 32.08
C ASN A 466 -8.92 -9.67 32.26
N GLN A 467 -9.57 -10.08 33.34
CA GLN A 467 -10.95 -9.76 33.71
C GLN A 467 -11.06 -8.74 34.84
N SER A 468 -9.98 -8.02 35.16
CA SER A 468 -10.03 -6.99 36.21
C SER A 468 -10.92 -5.81 35.80
N GLU A 469 -11.24 -4.95 36.78
CA GLU A 469 -11.91 -3.67 36.52
C GLU A 469 -11.05 -2.75 35.67
N PHE A 470 -11.71 -1.89 34.89
CA PHE A 470 -11.01 -0.89 34.09
C PHE A 470 -10.39 0.21 34.92
N VAL A 471 -9.14 0.50 34.62
CA VAL A 471 -8.41 1.68 35.13
C VAL A 471 -8.37 2.72 34.01
N THR A 472 -8.61 3.99 34.37
CA THR A 472 -8.50 5.14 33.50
C THR A 472 -7.30 5.98 33.90
N MET A 473 -6.40 6.26 33.00
CA MET A 473 -5.15 6.98 33.24
C MET A 473 -5.02 8.11 32.21
N PRO A 474 -4.74 9.37 32.62
CA PRO A 474 -4.49 10.44 31.69
C PRO A 474 -3.19 10.18 30.91
N MET A 475 -3.19 10.50 29.63
CA MET A 475 -1.98 10.49 28.80
C MET A 475 -1.29 11.86 28.88
N THR A 476 0.03 11.85 28.90
CA THR A 476 0.85 13.05 28.96
C THR A 476 0.92 13.73 27.60
N PRO A 477 0.50 15.00 27.47
CA PRO A 477 0.65 15.72 26.21
C PRO A 477 2.13 16.07 25.95
N LEU A 478 2.54 15.90 24.70
CA LEU A 478 3.85 16.27 24.18
C LEU A 478 3.70 17.34 23.08
N GLN A 479 4.81 17.69 22.43
CA GLN A 479 4.76 18.57 21.27
C GLN A 479 4.11 17.86 20.06
N ASN A 480 3.59 18.65 19.10
CA ASN A 480 2.99 18.17 17.84
C ASN A 480 1.78 17.23 18.04
N ASP A 481 0.87 17.63 18.92
CA ASP A 481 -0.39 16.93 19.17
C ASP A 481 -0.24 15.46 19.58
N LYS A 482 0.94 15.11 20.10
CA LYS A 482 1.30 13.77 20.56
C LYS A 482 0.97 13.61 22.04
N PHE A 483 0.46 12.42 22.40
CA PHE A 483 0.18 12.01 23.76
C PHE A 483 0.84 10.67 24.05
N GLU A 484 1.39 10.52 25.25
CA GLU A 484 2.05 9.28 25.67
C GLU A 484 1.56 8.81 27.05
N ALA A 485 1.54 7.48 27.19
CA ALA A 485 1.33 6.82 28.48
C ALA A 485 2.20 5.57 28.55
N THR A 486 2.69 5.26 29.75
CA THR A 486 3.47 4.05 30.01
C THR A 486 2.81 3.27 31.13
N LEU A 487 2.58 1.98 30.90
CA LEU A 487 2.26 1.04 31.97
C LEU A 487 3.54 0.36 32.38
N ASP A 488 3.86 0.43 33.68
CA ASP A 488 5.02 -0.27 34.23
C ASP A 488 4.96 -1.77 33.96
N GLY A 489 6.12 -2.41 33.91
CA GLY A 489 6.26 -3.81 33.54
C GLY A 489 5.35 -4.74 34.31
N VAL A 490 4.50 -5.44 33.58
CA VAL A 490 3.54 -6.38 34.16
C VAL A 490 4.22 -7.73 34.33
N LEU A 491 4.22 -8.23 35.56
CA LEU A 491 4.77 -9.55 35.89
C LEU A 491 3.70 -10.63 35.67
N GLY A 492 4.03 -11.64 34.89
CA GLY A 492 3.19 -12.81 34.64
C GLY A 492 2.41 -12.76 33.33
N GLN A 493 1.65 -13.82 33.07
CA GLN A 493 0.84 -14.01 31.87
C GLN A 493 -0.47 -13.23 31.99
N VAL A 494 -0.57 -12.11 31.31
CA VAL A 494 -1.77 -11.29 31.34
C VAL A 494 -2.15 -10.84 29.94
N THR A 495 -3.46 -10.75 29.68
CA THR A 495 -4.01 -10.10 28.52
C THR A 495 -4.32 -8.65 28.88
N LEU A 496 -3.68 -7.71 28.22
CA LEU A 496 -4.02 -6.30 28.31
C LEU A 496 -5.12 -5.97 27.31
N ARG A 497 -6.23 -5.43 27.82
CA ARG A 497 -7.30 -4.84 27.02
C ARG A 497 -7.31 -3.35 27.22
N TYR A 498 -7.38 -2.58 26.16
CA TYR A 498 -7.32 -1.12 26.27
C TYR A 498 -8.11 -0.41 25.16
N HIS A 499 -8.51 0.82 25.46
CA HIS A 499 -9.00 1.79 24.49
C HIS A 499 -8.59 3.20 24.88
N PHE A 500 -8.66 4.11 23.93
CA PHE A 500 -8.41 5.52 24.16
C PHE A 500 -9.71 6.28 24.26
N GLN A 501 -9.71 7.29 25.15
CA GLN A 501 -10.80 8.25 25.31
C GLN A 501 -10.22 9.63 25.01
N VAL A 502 -10.89 10.39 24.15
CA VAL A 502 -10.46 11.72 23.76
C VAL A 502 -11.62 12.68 23.92
N LYS A 503 -11.33 13.85 24.51
CA LYS A 503 -12.30 14.92 24.71
C LYS A 503 -11.68 16.25 24.31
N ASP A 504 -12.41 17.07 23.52
CA ASP A 504 -12.04 18.44 23.18
C ASP A 504 -12.59 19.48 24.18
N ALA A 505 -12.24 20.74 23.95
CA ALA A 505 -12.72 21.87 24.74
C ALA A 505 -14.22 22.16 24.50
N SER A 506 -14.77 21.78 23.34
CA SER A 506 -16.20 21.92 23.01
C SER A 506 -17.07 20.88 23.71
N GLY A 507 -16.46 19.86 24.32
CA GLY A 507 -17.15 18.77 25.01
C GLY A 507 -17.44 17.57 24.13
N ASN A 508 -16.99 17.57 22.86
CA ASN A 508 -17.06 16.40 22.02
C ASN A 508 -16.18 15.28 22.59
N PHE A 509 -16.68 14.06 22.53
CA PHE A 509 -16.05 12.92 23.15
C PHE A 509 -16.03 11.74 22.19
N ILE A 510 -14.86 11.11 22.03
CA ILE A 510 -14.71 9.91 21.23
C ILE A 510 -14.01 8.80 21.99
N PHE A 511 -14.31 7.57 21.64
CA PHE A 511 -13.59 6.36 22.03
C PHE A 511 -12.92 5.76 20.79
N TYR A 512 -11.72 5.21 20.98
CA TYR A 512 -11.04 4.48 19.94
C TYR A 512 -10.38 3.20 20.49
N PRO A 513 -10.69 2.00 19.99
CA PRO A 513 -11.80 1.74 19.08
C PRO A 513 -13.13 2.10 19.76
N CYS A 514 -14.19 2.08 19.03
CA CYS A 514 -15.50 2.61 19.39
C CYS A 514 -16.05 2.30 20.81
N GLU A 515 -17.17 2.96 21.17
CA GLU A 515 -17.90 2.86 22.46
C GLU A 515 -18.41 1.46 22.82
N THR A 516 -18.59 0.57 21.86
CA THR A 516 -18.98 -0.81 22.13
C THR A 516 -17.76 -1.63 22.48
N GLU A 517 -17.81 -2.41 23.50
CA GLU A 517 -16.85 -3.30 24.20
C GLU A 517 -15.64 -3.87 23.41
N GLU A 518 -15.41 -3.47 22.19
CA GLU A 518 -14.28 -3.90 21.36
C GLU A 518 -13.03 -3.10 21.74
N LEU A 519 -12.26 -3.73 22.54
CA LEU A 519 -10.99 -3.23 23.04
C LEU A 519 -9.86 -3.82 22.20
N TYR A 520 -8.83 -3.05 21.95
CA TYR A 520 -7.59 -3.61 21.45
C TYR A 520 -7.02 -4.62 22.44
N PHE A 521 -6.44 -5.67 21.90
CA PHE A 521 -5.67 -6.63 22.67
C PHE A 521 -4.19 -6.39 22.42
N ALA A 522 -3.43 -6.17 23.49
CA ALA A 522 -2.01 -6.46 23.47
C ALA A 522 -1.82 -7.70 24.35
N PRO A 523 -1.56 -8.87 23.81
CA PRO A 523 -1.06 -9.94 24.62
C PRO A 523 0.31 -9.50 25.14
N LEU A 524 0.39 -9.19 26.46
CA LEU A 524 1.67 -8.92 27.13
C LEU A 524 2.49 -10.19 27.26
N TYR A 525 1.89 -11.28 26.89
CA TYR A 525 2.51 -12.58 26.76
C TYR A 525 2.60 -12.92 25.28
N THR A 526 3.69 -12.58 24.68
CA THR A 526 4.17 -13.35 23.55
C THR A 526 5.00 -14.48 24.16
N SER A 527 4.56 -15.71 24.04
CA SER A 527 5.43 -16.86 24.30
C SER A 527 6.70 -16.80 23.44
N GLY A 528 6.75 -15.86 22.53
CA GLY A 528 7.73 -15.83 21.43
C GLY A 528 7.43 -16.87 20.35
N LEU A 529 6.48 -17.77 20.58
CA LEU A 529 6.14 -18.86 19.69
C LEU A 529 5.00 -18.46 18.75
N TYR A 530 5.27 -18.48 17.47
CA TYR A 530 4.33 -18.14 16.40
C TYR A 530 4.15 -19.28 15.42
N ILE A 531 2.96 -19.40 14.86
CA ILE A 531 2.75 -20.03 13.55
C ILE A 531 3.31 -19.02 12.54
N ASN A 532 4.42 -19.37 11.89
CA ASN A 532 5.16 -18.43 11.05
C ASN A 532 4.81 -18.56 9.57
N GLU A 533 4.73 -19.78 9.08
CA GLU A 533 4.39 -20.13 7.71
C GLU A 533 3.68 -21.48 7.68
N PHE A 534 2.81 -21.71 6.71
CA PHE A 534 2.22 -23.04 6.50
C PHE A 534 1.89 -23.27 5.03
N MET A 535 1.73 -24.54 4.66
CA MET A 535 1.30 -24.97 3.34
C MET A 535 0.28 -26.09 3.47
N ALA A 536 -0.96 -25.85 3.02
CA ALA A 536 -2.06 -26.79 3.10
C ALA A 536 -2.30 -27.55 1.78
N SER A 537 -1.37 -27.52 0.85
CA SER A 537 -1.33 -28.31 -0.38
C SER A 537 0.12 -28.33 -0.91
N ASN A 538 0.90 -29.27 -0.46
CA ASN A 538 2.29 -29.45 -0.86
C ASN A 538 2.40 -30.63 -1.85
N ALA A 539 2.83 -30.38 -3.06
CA ALA A 539 3.04 -31.42 -4.08
C ALA A 539 4.51 -31.56 -4.52
N SER A 540 5.33 -30.50 -4.32
CA SER A 540 6.68 -30.49 -4.85
C SER A 540 7.68 -29.57 -4.13
N THR A 541 7.31 -28.91 -3.03
CA THR A 541 8.17 -27.88 -2.40
C THR A 541 9.20 -28.45 -1.46
N ILE A 542 8.79 -29.07 -0.37
CA ILE A 542 9.65 -29.81 0.56
C ILE A 542 9.03 -31.17 0.86
N PHE A 543 9.85 -32.13 1.17
CA PHE A 543 9.45 -33.47 1.57
C PHE A 543 10.01 -33.83 2.96
N ASP A 544 9.35 -34.75 3.63
CA ASP A 544 9.74 -35.28 4.92
C ASP A 544 10.92 -36.22 4.82
N GLU A 545 11.30 -36.86 5.94
CA GLU A 545 12.38 -37.86 6.02
C GLU A 545 12.09 -39.15 5.26
N ASN A 546 10.82 -39.41 4.92
CA ASN A 546 10.39 -40.58 4.14
C ASN A 546 10.30 -40.27 2.63
N GLY A 547 10.45 -39.01 2.24
CA GLY A 547 10.41 -38.55 0.87
C GLY A 547 8.99 -38.23 0.39
N GLU A 548 8.05 -38.00 1.31
CA GLU A 548 6.66 -37.67 1.03
C GLU A 548 6.45 -36.16 1.07
N PHE A 549 5.58 -35.64 0.17
CA PHE A 549 5.24 -34.21 0.09
C PHE A 549 3.96 -33.97 0.87
N ASP A 550 4.10 -33.75 2.17
CA ASP A 550 2.97 -33.52 3.05
C ASP A 550 2.77 -32.05 3.37
N ASP A 551 1.57 -31.71 3.81
CA ASP A 551 1.27 -30.36 4.32
C ASP A 551 2.13 -30.07 5.56
N TRP A 552 2.48 -28.82 5.77
CA TRP A 552 3.37 -28.46 6.86
C TRP A 552 2.99 -27.13 7.52
N ILE A 553 3.41 -27.00 8.78
CA ILE A 553 3.29 -25.81 9.62
C ILE A 553 4.67 -25.49 10.17
N GLU A 554 5.14 -24.26 9.94
CA GLU A 554 6.36 -23.76 10.54
C GLU A 554 6.05 -22.99 11.81
N LEU A 555 6.77 -23.33 12.88
CA LEU A 555 6.79 -22.61 14.14
C LEU A 555 8.07 -21.78 14.23
N TYR A 556 7.97 -20.56 14.77
CA TYR A 556 9.09 -19.65 14.95
C TYR A 556 9.16 -19.13 16.39
N ASN A 557 10.35 -19.11 16.98
CA ASN A 557 10.59 -18.50 18.28
C ASN A 557 11.19 -17.10 18.13
N ALA A 558 10.37 -16.08 18.23
CA ALA A 558 10.80 -14.67 18.26
C ALA A 558 11.20 -14.19 19.67
N GLY A 559 11.06 -15.04 20.69
CA GLY A 559 11.38 -14.70 22.07
C GLY A 559 12.89 -14.74 22.36
N PRO A 560 13.33 -14.17 23.49
CA PRO A 560 14.74 -14.17 23.89
C PRO A 560 15.17 -15.49 24.61
N GLU A 561 14.24 -16.39 24.91
CA GLU A 561 14.44 -17.61 25.67
C GLU A 561 14.05 -18.83 24.82
N ALA A 562 14.64 -19.99 25.13
CA ALA A 562 14.22 -21.24 24.52
C ALA A 562 12.81 -21.62 24.97
N ILE A 563 11.96 -22.03 24.04
CA ILE A 563 10.57 -22.41 24.30
C ILE A 563 10.41 -23.91 24.25
N TRP A 564 9.97 -24.49 25.37
CA TRP A 564 9.66 -25.93 25.46
C TRP A 564 8.29 -26.22 24.90
N LEU A 565 8.20 -27.19 23.96
CA LEU A 565 6.97 -27.55 23.26
C LEU A 565 6.17 -28.68 23.91
N GLY A 566 6.84 -29.58 24.66
CA GLY A 566 6.27 -30.83 25.18
C GLY A 566 5.05 -30.65 26.12
N ASP A 567 4.80 -29.44 26.60
CA ASP A 567 3.63 -29.10 27.39
C ASP A 567 2.58 -28.29 26.60
N LYS A 568 2.73 -28.18 25.29
CA LYS A 568 1.84 -27.40 24.42
C LYS A 568 1.16 -28.27 23.38
N TYR A 569 0.13 -27.73 22.76
CA TYR A 569 -0.69 -28.43 21.79
C TYR A 569 -0.79 -27.65 20.49
N LEU A 570 -0.89 -28.37 19.37
CA LEU A 570 -1.19 -27.83 18.06
C LEU A 570 -2.50 -28.45 17.55
N SER A 571 -3.35 -27.65 16.90
CA SER A 571 -4.66 -28.11 16.43
C SER A 571 -5.09 -27.38 15.17
N ASP A 572 -5.75 -28.10 14.27
CA ASP A 572 -6.50 -27.57 13.12
C ASP A 572 -7.91 -27.09 13.50
N LYS A 573 -8.30 -27.16 14.80
CA LYS A 573 -9.63 -26.79 15.31
C LYS A 573 -9.53 -25.98 16.59
N LEU A 574 -9.88 -24.71 16.54
CA LEU A 574 -9.78 -23.81 17.71
C LEU A 574 -10.68 -24.24 18.89
N ASN A 575 -11.75 -24.98 18.63
CA ASN A 575 -12.63 -25.54 19.67
C ASN A 575 -12.18 -26.91 20.21
N ASN A 576 -11.07 -27.45 19.71
CA ASN A 576 -10.43 -28.66 20.22
C ASN A 576 -8.94 -28.42 20.44
N PRO A 577 -8.55 -27.64 21.46
CA PRO A 577 -7.18 -27.18 21.67
C PRO A 577 -6.17 -28.29 21.95
N THR A 578 -6.59 -29.46 22.41
CA THR A 578 -5.71 -30.58 22.80
C THR A 578 -5.60 -31.68 21.73
N LYS A 579 -5.87 -31.35 20.45
CA LYS A 579 -5.95 -32.36 19.39
C LYS A 579 -4.63 -33.12 19.20
N TRP A 580 -3.49 -32.44 19.22
CA TRP A 580 -2.17 -33.05 19.13
C TRP A 580 -1.21 -32.39 20.12
N GLN A 581 -0.62 -33.18 21.02
CA GLN A 581 0.41 -32.71 21.93
C GLN A 581 1.75 -32.66 21.20
N MET A 582 2.40 -31.50 21.24
CA MET A 582 3.71 -31.31 20.62
C MET A 582 4.78 -32.13 21.32
N PRO A 583 5.87 -32.51 20.60
CA PRO A 583 6.93 -33.34 21.14
C PRO A 583 7.76 -32.61 22.19
N ASP A 584 8.49 -33.40 23.01
CA ASP A 584 9.50 -32.92 23.96
C ASP A 584 10.70 -32.32 23.20
N HIS A 585 10.54 -31.11 22.76
CA HIS A 585 11.52 -30.38 21.98
C HIS A 585 11.57 -28.89 22.41
N ALA A 586 12.72 -28.26 22.25
CA ALA A 586 12.88 -26.82 22.52
C ALA A 586 13.22 -26.07 21.22
N ILE A 587 12.51 -24.98 20.96
CA ILE A 587 12.88 -24.03 19.89
C ILE A 587 13.68 -22.91 20.53
N PHE A 588 14.94 -22.72 20.09
CA PHE A 588 15.81 -21.65 20.58
C PHE A 588 15.44 -20.28 19.96
N PRO A 589 15.88 -19.18 20.57
CA PRO A 589 15.63 -17.84 20.05
C PRO A 589 16.07 -17.69 18.58
N GLY A 590 15.16 -17.28 17.71
CA GLY A 590 15.39 -17.09 16.29
C GLY A 590 15.32 -18.36 15.43
N ASP A 591 15.08 -19.53 16.04
CA ASP A 591 14.98 -20.81 15.31
C ASP A 591 13.56 -21.06 14.78
N TYR A 592 13.52 -21.88 13.72
CA TYR A 592 12.31 -22.37 13.07
C TYR A 592 12.18 -23.87 13.28
N LEU A 593 10.94 -24.37 13.30
CA LEU A 593 10.63 -25.79 13.38
C LEU A 593 9.48 -26.15 12.46
N ILE A 594 9.72 -27.09 11.56
CA ILE A 594 8.66 -27.64 10.69
C ILE A 594 7.93 -28.77 11.42
N ILE A 595 6.62 -28.72 11.38
CA ILE A 595 5.70 -29.79 11.81
C ILE A 595 4.94 -30.24 10.56
N TRP A 596 5.02 -31.52 10.25
CA TRP A 596 4.28 -32.16 9.18
C TRP A 596 2.82 -32.38 9.63
N ALA A 597 1.88 -31.92 8.83
CA ALA A 597 0.45 -32.05 9.12
C ALA A 597 -0.15 -33.11 8.19
N ASP A 598 0.14 -34.37 8.47
CA ASP A 598 -0.06 -35.53 7.59
C ASP A 598 -0.92 -36.63 8.19
N ASP A 599 -1.34 -36.50 9.47
CA ASP A 599 -2.08 -37.55 10.23
C ASP A 599 -1.34 -38.91 10.31
N ASP A 600 0.00 -38.86 10.25
CA ASP A 600 0.86 -40.06 10.33
C ASP A 600 1.94 -39.95 11.43
N MET A 601 1.50 -39.99 12.68
CA MET A 601 2.38 -39.90 13.86
C MET A 601 3.39 -41.07 13.98
N GLU A 602 3.24 -42.14 13.18
CA GLU A 602 4.20 -43.27 13.19
C GLU A 602 5.50 -42.90 12.46
N GLN A 603 5.49 -41.89 11.61
CA GLN A 603 6.67 -41.44 10.87
C GLN A 603 7.65 -40.67 11.75
N GLY A 604 7.21 -39.99 12.82
CA GLY A 604 8.14 -39.28 13.70
C GLY A 604 7.47 -38.31 14.70
N PRO A 605 8.30 -37.75 15.60
CA PRO A 605 7.75 -36.87 16.65
C PRO A 605 7.23 -35.51 16.11
N PHE A 606 7.60 -35.12 14.89
CA PHE A 606 7.18 -33.87 14.27
C PHE A 606 6.06 -34.06 13.24
N HIS A 607 5.38 -35.21 13.24
CA HIS A 607 4.22 -35.55 12.43
C HIS A 607 2.95 -35.39 13.27
N ALA A 608 2.12 -34.41 12.93
CA ALA A 608 0.92 -34.10 13.68
C ALA A 608 -0.22 -35.06 13.33
N GLY A 609 -1.05 -35.42 14.33
CA GLY A 609 -2.20 -36.29 14.15
C GLY A 609 -3.39 -35.59 13.46
N PHE A 610 -3.13 -34.81 12.42
CA PHE A 610 -4.14 -34.17 11.58
C PHE A 610 -3.54 -33.68 10.26
N LYS A 611 -4.39 -33.42 9.25
CA LYS A 611 -4.02 -32.81 7.97
C LYS A 611 -4.60 -31.41 7.88
N LEU A 612 -4.00 -30.58 7.03
CA LEU A 612 -4.57 -29.28 6.69
C LEU A 612 -5.55 -29.42 5.50
N SER A 613 -6.57 -28.59 5.48
CA SER A 613 -7.51 -28.51 4.37
C SER A 613 -7.14 -27.39 3.40
N ALA A 614 -6.86 -27.75 2.15
CA ALA A 614 -6.65 -26.76 1.09
C ALA A 614 -7.86 -25.80 0.86
N ASP A 615 -9.08 -26.22 1.26
CA ASP A 615 -10.30 -25.40 1.15
C ASP A 615 -10.38 -24.30 2.24
N GLY A 616 -9.47 -24.33 3.22
CA GLY A 616 -9.41 -23.39 4.34
C GLY A 616 -9.90 -23.98 5.65
N GLU A 617 -9.24 -23.60 6.74
CA GLU A 617 -9.56 -23.94 8.12
C GLU A 617 -8.83 -23.06 9.12
N SER A 618 -8.66 -23.52 10.37
CA SER A 618 -7.92 -22.78 11.40
C SER A 618 -6.74 -23.60 11.89
N ILE A 619 -5.65 -22.93 12.25
CA ILE A 619 -4.49 -23.52 12.97
C ILE A 619 -4.35 -22.79 14.30
N GLY A 620 -4.03 -23.50 15.38
CA GLY A 620 -3.80 -22.89 16.69
C GLY A 620 -2.77 -23.62 17.53
N ILE A 621 -1.89 -22.85 18.19
CA ILE A 621 -1.00 -23.30 19.25
C ILE A 621 -1.66 -23.00 20.58
N PHE A 622 -1.68 -23.95 21.49
CA PHE A 622 -2.35 -23.84 22.78
C PHE A 622 -1.43 -24.22 23.95
N ASN A 623 -1.67 -23.57 25.08
CA ASN A 623 -1.04 -23.89 26.35
C ASN A 623 -1.55 -25.22 26.95
N ASN A 624 -0.94 -25.63 28.04
CA ASN A 624 -1.33 -26.80 28.82
C ASN A 624 -2.57 -26.57 29.70
N GLU A 625 -2.99 -27.61 30.45
CA GLU A 625 -4.12 -27.57 31.37
C GLU A 625 -3.98 -26.50 32.47
N GLN A 626 -2.77 -26.29 32.98
CA GLN A 626 -2.51 -25.29 34.04
C GLN A 626 -2.81 -23.88 33.56
N ASN A 627 -2.70 -23.64 32.27
CA ASN A 627 -3.04 -22.38 31.59
C ASN A 627 -4.40 -22.45 30.88
N ASN A 628 -5.25 -23.38 31.28
CA ASN A 628 -6.60 -23.57 30.77
C ASN A 628 -6.67 -23.68 29.23
N TYR A 629 -5.66 -24.31 28.63
CA TYR A 629 -5.52 -24.47 27.18
C TYR A 629 -5.69 -23.16 26.40
N SER A 630 -5.27 -22.05 26.99
CA SER A 630 -5.35 -20.75 26.35
C SER A 630 -4.54 -20.72 25.05
N ALA A 631 -5.08 -20.06 24.03
CA ALA A 631 -4.37 -19.92 22.75
C ALA A 631 -3.08 -19.11 22.92
N ILE A 632 -2.00 -19.60 22.34
CA ILE A 632 -0.70 -18.92 22.23
C ILE A 632 -0.68 -18.11 20.93
N ASP A 633 -0.98 -18.77 19.82
CA ASP A 633 -1.12 -18.14 18.50
C ASP A 633 -2.16 -18.90 17.68
N THR A 634 -2.94 -18.18 16.88
CA THR A 634 -3.99 -18.79 16.05
C THR A 634 -4.11 -18.06 14.73
N TYR A 635 -4.42 -18.82 13.69
CA TYR A 635 -4.75 -18.25 12.40
C TYR A 635 -5.88 -19.04 11.72
N THR A 636 -6.81 -18.31 11.09
CA THR A 636 -7.88 -18.91 10.25
C THR A 636 -7.64 -18.47 8.83
N PHE A 637 -7.52 -19.42 7.91
CA PHE A 637 -7.18 -19.18 6.52
C PHE A 637 -8.31 -19.69 5.58
N SER A 638 -8.36 -19.05 4.42
CA SER A 638 -9.23 -19.45 3.29
C SER A 638 -8.48 -20.43 2.38
N SER A 639 -9.10 -20.80 1.26
CA SER A 639 -8.53 -21.76 0.31
C SER A 639 -7.11 -21.42 -0.12
N GLN A 640 -6.25 -22.46 -0.16
CA GLN A 640 -4.83 -22.38 -0.51
C GLN A 640 -4.56 -22.96 -1.90
N GLN A 641 -3.46 -22.53 -2.51
CA GLN A 641 -2.98 -23.08 -3.80
C GLN A 641 -1.86 -24.08 -3.57
N THR A 642 -1.81 -25.08 -4.43
CA THR A 642 -0.75 -26.11 -4.38
C THR A 642 0.63 -25.47 -4.58
N ASP A 643 1.57 -25.82 -3.73
CA ASP A 643 2.96 -25.36 -3.71
C ASP A 643 3.15 -23.85 -3.45
N VAL A 644 2.12 -23.18 -2.92
CA VAL A 644 2.19 -21.81 -2.45
C VAL A 644 1.94 -21.82 -0.95
N SER A 645 2.88 -21.29 -0.17
CA SER A 645 2.71 -21.17 1.28
C SER A 645 2.07 -19.82 1.67
N PHE A 646 1.60 -19.76 2.90
CA PHE A 646 1.06 -18.55 3.48
C PHE A 646 1.70 -18.32 4.85
N GLY A 647 2.32 -17.17 5.04
CA GLY A 647 3.13 -16.93 6.22
C GLY A 647 3.23 -15.47 6.64
N ARG A 648 3.77 -15.27 7.85
CA ARG A 648 4.03 -13.94 8.40
C ARG A 648 5.21 -13.29 7.69
N SER A 649 5.13 -12.01 7.40
CA SER A 649 6.25 -11.26 6.82
C SER A 649 6.38 -9.88 7.49
N PRO A 650 7.54 -9.58 8.11
CA PRO A 650 8.60 -10.52 8.49
C PRO A 650 8.16 -11.54 9.57
N ASP A 651 9.06 -12.47 9.91
CA ASP A 651 8.82 -13.52 10.91
C ASP A 651 8.17 -12.99 12.19
N GLY A 652 7.17 -13.74 12.69
CA GLY A 652 6.43 -13.41 13.91
C GLY A 652 5.56 -12.17 13.82
N ASN A 653 5.48 -11.48 12.67
CA ASN A 653 4.66 -10.28 12.48
C ASN A 653 3.17 -10.64 12.36
N SER A 654 2.30 -9.65 12.52
CA SER A 654 0.85 -9.81 12.30
C SER A 654 0.44 -9.84 10.84
N MET A 655 1.30 -9.40 9.93
CA MET A 655 1.03 -9.41 8.50
C MET A 655 1.26 -10.79 7.89
N TRP A 656 0.28 -11.27 7.12
CA TRP A 656 0.32 -12.54 6.43
C TRP A 656 0.32 -12.34 4.92
N VAL A 657 1.20 -13.06 4.21
CA VAL A 657 1.36 -12.96 2.75
C VAL A 657 1.53 -14.35 2.14
N PHE A 658 1.24 -14.47 0.85
CA PHE A 658 1.53 -15.67 0.09
C PHE A 658 2.98 -15.66 -0.40
N PHE A 659 3.61 -16.83 -0.40
CA PHE A 659 4.94 -17.05 -0.92
C PHE A 659 4.88 -18.03 -2.10
N ASP A 660 5.07 -17.51 -3.31
CA ASP A 660 5.25 -18.34 -4.52
C ASP A 660 6.57 -19.14 -4.46
N GLU A 661 7.52 -18.69 -3.65
CA GLU A 661 8.72 -19.39 -3.26
C GLU A 661 8.69 -19.54 -1.72
N PRO A 662 8.14 -20.64 -1.20
CA PRO A 662 8.07 -20.92 0.24
C PRO A 662 9.42 -20.85 0.94
N THR A 663 9.41 -20.45 2.22
CA THR A 663 10.64 -20.21 2.99
C THR A 663 10.84 -21.17 4.20
N PRO A 664 10.49 -22.48 4.12
CA PRO A 664 10.55 -23.37 5.25
C PRO A 664 11.94 -23.46 5.87
N GLY A 665 12.02 -23.31 7.21
CA GLY A 665 13.27 -23.33 7.98
C GLY A 665 14.12 -22.08 7.82
N SER A 666 13.56 -20.99 7.26
CA SER A 666 14.30 -19.75 7.05
C SER A 666 13.35 -18.53 7.19
N SER A 667 13.95 -17.33 7.31
CA SER A 667 13.18 -16.11 7.51
C SER A 667 12.23 -15.81 6.34
N ASN A 668 10.99 -15.49 6.68
CA ASN A 668 9.91 -15.03 5.78
C ASN A 668 10.12 -13.60 5.28
N THR A 669 11.34 -13.12 5.24
CA THR A 669 11.61 -11.83 4.59
C THR A 669 11.42 -12.00 3.10
N VAL A 670 10.35 -11.39 2.57
CA VAL A 670 10.26 -11.16 1.13
C VAL A 670 11.40 -10.21 0.80
N TYR A 671 12.45 -10.73 0.18
CA TYR A 671 13.49 -9.89 -0.38
C TYR A 671 12.88 -9.08 -1.53
N THR A 672 12.26 -7.95 -1.21
CA THR A 672 12.28 -6.86 -2.16
C THR A 672 13.75 -6.48 -2.28
N ILE A 673 14.29 -6.63 -3.47
CA ILE A 673 15.56 -6.01 -3.81
C ILE A 673 15.31 -4.49 -3.75
N ASN A 674 15.27 -3.96 -2.55
CA ASN A 674 15.43 -2.54 -2.31
C ASN A 674 16.93 -2.32 -2.22
N ASP A 675 17.51 -1.86 -3.33
CA ASP A 675 18.84 -1.27 -3.41
C ASP A 675 18.93 -0.01 -2.53
N ASN A 676 18.90 -0.21 -1.22
CA ASN A 676 19.42 0.72 -0.23
C ASN A 676 20.30 -0.03 0.77
N MET A 677 21.11 -0.95 0.25
CA MET A 677 22.35 -1.30 0.89
C MET A 677 23.44 -0.40 0.31
N ASN A 678 23.73 0.69 1.01
CA ASN A 678 25.07 1.22 1.06
C ASN A 678 26.00 0.18 1.74
N SER A 679 26.14 -0.97 1.13
CA SER A 679 27.31 -1.81 1.23
C SER A 679 28.04 -1.65 -0.09
N ALA A 680 29.24 -1.12 0.00
CA ALA A 680 30.15 -0.93 -1.10
C ALA A 680 30.63 -2.28 -1.68
N SER A 681 29.72 -3.09 -2.26
CA SER A 681 30.02 -4.10 -3.26
C SER A 681 28.70 -4.79 -3.68
N GLY A 682 28.19 -4.45 -4.83
CA GLY A 682 27.09 -5.17 -5.48
C GLY A 682 27.52 -6.57 -5.94
N PHE A 683 27.96 -7.43 -5.02
CA PHE A 683 28.45 -8.76 -5.35
C PHE A 683 27.29 -9.78 -5.22
N PHE A 684 26.94 -10.40 -6.32
CA PHE A 684 25.94 -11.48 -6.37
C PHE A 684 26.46 -12.66 -7.21
N VAL A 685 25.85 -13.81 -7.07
CA VAL A 685 26.17 -15.01 -7.85
C VAL A 685 24.90 -15.61 -8.45
N TYR A 686 25.01 -16.24 -9.62
CA TYR A 686 23.85 -16.80 -10.30
C TYR A 686 24.16 -18.10 -11.07
N PRO A 687 23.25 -19.06 -11.18
CA PRO A 687 21.99 -19.12 -10.44
C PRO A 687 22.23 -19.37 -8.95
N ASN A 688 21.41 -18.79 -8.10
CA ASN A 688 21.38 -19.08 -6.68
C ASN A 688 19.90 -19.02 -6.23
N PRO A 689 19.26 -20.14 -5.91
CA PRO A 689 19.81 -21.52 -5.78
C PRO A 689 20.39 -22.12 -7.06
N ALA A 690 21.48 -22.89 -6.91
CA ALA A 690 22.12 -23.59 -8.01
C ALA A 690 21.40 -24.89 -8.33
N LYS A 691 20.75 -24.94 -9.50
CA LYS A 691 20.16 -26.16 -10.10
C LYS A 691 21.11 -26.85 -11.08
N SER A 692 22.31 -26.32 -11.25
CA SER A 692 23.37 -26.84 -12.09
C SER A 692 24.67 -26.88 -11.32
N ASN A 693 25.63 -27.66 -11.81
CA ASN A 693 26.95 -27.81 -11.18
C ASN A 693 27.83 -26.55 -11.29
N ILE A 694 27.33 -25.46 -11.84
CA ILE A 694 28.08 -24.21 -12.04
C ILE A 694 27.30 -23.03 -11.54
N ILE A 695 27.96 -22.20 -10.74
CA ILE A 695 27.51 -20.87 -10.30
C ILE A 695 28.43 -19.83 -10.96
N HIS A 696 27.88 -18.77 -11.52
CA HIS A 696 28.62 -17.69 -12.13
C HIS A 696 28.85 -16.53 -11.15
N LEU A 697 30.01 -15.90 -11.29
CA LEU A 697 30.38 -14.68 -10.62
C LEU A 697 30.26 -13.51 -11.61
N PRO A 698 29.84 -12.31 -11.19
CA PRO A 698 29.69 -11.16 -12.09
C PRO A 698 31.02 -10.72 -12.72
N ASN A 699 32.14 -11.03 -12.04
CA ASN A 699 33.49 -10.73 -12.50
C ASN A 699 34.46 -11.83 -12.03
N LYS A 700 35.66 -11.90 -12.62
CA LYS A 700 36.71 -12.79 -12.13
C LYS A 700 37.14 -12.39 -10.73
N LYS A 701 36.84 -13.26 -9.76
CA LYS A 701 37.18 -13.07 -8.34
C LYS A 701 37.90 -14.28 -7.76
N SER A 702 38.62 -14.04 -6.70
CA SER A 702 39.13 -15.10 -5.83
C SER A 702 38.18 -15.25 -4.66
N PHE A 703 37.85 -16.50 -4.30
CA PHE A 703 36.81 -16.78 -3.32
C PHE A 703 37.07 -18.05 -2.52
N TYR A 704 36.39 -18.17 -1.41
CA TYR A 704 36.30 -19.35 -0.57
C TYR A 704 34.84 -19.80 -0.41
N ILE A 705 34.58 -21.10 -0.37
CA ILE A 705 33.28 -21.67 0.02
C ILE A 705 33.46 -22.45 1.31
N TYR A 706 32.58 -22.14 2.26
CA TYR A 706 32.53 -22.79 3.56
C TYR A 706 31.18 -23.51 3.73
N ASP A 707 31.18 -24.62 4.49
CA ASP A 707 29.93 -25.15 5.01
C ASP A 707 29.40 -24.34 6.20
N THR A 708 28.21 -24.68 6.68
CA THR A 708 27.57 -24.00 7.81
C THR A 708 28.32 -24.13 9.14
N SER A 709 29.25 -25.05 9.24
CA SER A 709 30.16 -25.19 10.41
C SER A 709 31.42 -24.32 10.32
N GLY A 710 31.60 -23.59 9.19
CA GLY A 710 32.77 -22.75 8.94
C GLY A 710 33.98 -23.50 8.36
N ARG A 711 33.83 -24.78 7.94
CA ARG A 711 34.88 -25.53 7.31
C ARG A 711 35.04 -25.14 5.85
N LEU A 712 36.24 -24.80 5.40
CA LEU A 712 36.56 -24.52 4.01
C LEU A 712 36.43 -25.76 3.12
N LEU A 713 35.64 -25.64 2.04
CA LEU A 713 35.35 -26.70 1.09
C LEU A 713 35.99 -26.47 -0.27
N ILE A 714 35.91 -25.24 -0.79
CA ILE A 714 36.42 -24.87 -2.11
C ILE A 714 37.18 -23.54 -2.00
N GLU A 715 38.34 -23.47 -2.67
CA GLU A 715 39.07 -22.21 -2.92
C GLU A 715 39.19 -22.02 -4.44
N GLY A 716 38.84 -20.79 -4.92
CA GLY A 716 38.99 -20.41 -6.31
C GLY A 716 39.76 -19.09 -6.45
N LYS A 717 40.65 -19.03 -7.44
CA LYS A 717 41.45 -17.82 -7.73
C LYS A 717 41.22 -17.34 -9.13
N GLY A 718 40.81 -16.05 -9.30
CA GLY A 718 40.63 -15.41 -10.59
C GLY A 718 39.62 -16.07 -11.51
N LYS A 719 38.55 -16.65 -10.94
CA LYS A 719 37.48 -17.35 -11.68
C LYS A 719 36.26 -16.46 -11.83
N ASP A 720 35.53 -16.64 -12.91
CA ASP A 720 34.20 -16.08 -13.19
C ASP A 720 33.07 -17.10 -13.08
N PHE A 721 33.44 -18.31 -12.63
CA PHE A 721 32.47 -19.36 -12.29
C PHE A 721 33.01 -20.25 -11.16
N ILE A 722 32.11 -20.97 -10.49
CA ILE A 722 32.36 -21.91 -9.43
C ILE A 722 31.78 -23.25 -9.86
N ASP A 723 32.60 -24.28 -9.86
CA ASP A 723 32.13 -25.66 -10.01
C ASP A 723 31.74 -26.19 -8.61
N VAL A 724 30.47 -26.46 -8.43
CA VAL A 724 29.87 -26.94 -7.19
C VAL A 724 29.49 -28.44 -7.26
N SER A 725 29.91 -29.13 -8.31
CA SER A 725 29.63 -30.58 -8.52
C SER A 725 30.11 -31.51 -7.43
N THR A 726 31.02 -31.01 -6.57
CA THR A 726 31.57 -31.77 -5.44
C THR A 726 30.88 -31.46 -4.10
N LEU A 727 29.92 -30.54 -4.12
CA LEU A 727 29.15 -30.18 -2.93
C LEU A 727 27.83 -30.94 -2.93
N ASP A 728 27.47 -31.45 -1.78
CA ASP A 728 26.14 -32.01 -1.55
C ASP A 728 25.07 -30.94 -1.59
N ARG A 729 23.80 -31.35 -1.68
CA ARG A 729 22.68 -30.42 -1.54
C ARG A 729 22.71 -29.76 -0.17
N GLY A 730 22.59 -28.47 -0.11
CA GLY A 730 22.69 -27.77 1.16
C GLY A 730 23.01 -26.27 1.01
N VAL A 731 23.21 -25.63 2.15
CA VAL A 731 23.54 -24.21 2.27
C VAL A 731 25.03 -24.04 2.53
N TYR A 732 25.64 -23.12 1.83
CA TYR A 732 27.07 -22.81 1.91
C TYR A 732 27.27 -21.28 1.94
N LEU A 733 28.43 -20.86 2.46
CA LEU A 733 28.85 -19.45 2.47
C LEU A 733 29.98 -19.25 1.48
N LEU A 734 29.79 -18.40 0.50
CA LEU A 734 30.83 -17.90 -0.39
C LEU A 734 31.37 -16.60 0.16
N LYS A 735 32.68 -16.52 0.34
CA LYS A 735 33.39 -15.32 0.74
C LYS A 735 34.45 -14.97 -0.30
N THR A 736 34.44 -13.73 -0.81
CA THR A 736 35.50 -13.23 -1.70
C THR A 736 36.71 -12.76 -0.90
N PHE A 737 37.85 -12.66 -1.55
CA PHE A 737 39.07 -12.08 -0.94
C PHE A 737 38.91 -10.60 -0.59
N GLU A 738 37.91 -9.94 -1.19
CA GLU A 738 37.54 -8.54 -0.94
C GLU A 738 36.52 -8.41 0.22
N ASN A 739 36.23 -9.52 0.92
CA ASN A 739 35.29 -9.65 2.03
C ASN A 739 33.80 -9.54 1.66
N ASP A 740 33.41 -9.67 0.38
CA ASP A 740 32.02 -9.91 0.04
C ASP A 740 31.59 -11.29 0.55
N ILE A 741 30.43 -11.40 1.16
CA ILE A 741 29.88 -12.67 1.66
C ILE A 741 28.51 -12.90 1.04
N VAL A 742 28.32 -14.06 0.42
CA VAL A 742 27.04 -14.46 -0.18
C VAL A 742 26.70 -15.87 0.25
N LYS A 743 25.46 -16.09 0.68
CA LYS A 743 24.89 -17.43 0.90
C LYS A 743 24.63 -18.07 -0.47
N ILE A 744 25.09 -19.28 -0.68
CA ILE A 744 24.77 -20.09 -1.86
C ILE A 744 24.00 -21.34 -1.44
N ILE A 745 23.02 -21.70 -2.24
CA ILE A 745 22.16 -22.87 -2.02
C ILE A 745 22.37 -23.83 -3.18
N ILE A 746 22.73 -25.07 -2.89
CA ILE A 746 22.86 -26.16 -3.87
C ILE A 746 21.62 -27.04 -3.77
N GLN A 747 20.87 -27.16 -4.86
CA GLN A 747 19.65 -27.96 -4.95
C GLN A 747 19.85 -29.28 -5.70
#